data_4692035f34e8226102765b87c954f410
#
_entry.id   4692035f34e8226102765b87c954f410
#
_cell.length_a   1.000
_cell.length_b   1.000
_cell.length_c   1.000
_cell.angle_alpha   90.00
_cell.angle_beta   90.00
_cell.angle_gamma   90.00
#
_symmetry.space_group_name_H-M   'P 1'
#
loop_
_entity.id
_entity.type
_entity.pdbx_description
1 polymer ?
#
loop_
_entity_poly.entity_id
_entity_poly.type
_entity_poly.pdbx_seq_one_letter_code
_entity_poly.pdbx_strand_id
1 'polypeptide(L)'
;MTNLKTGWRNLWRNKSFSFINITGLAIGIAAAMLLFIVVRYELSYDTFQKNYNNIYRVVTSDRFEDGVTYNAGIPVPALEALRVKFPQATFGSLHGAYGSQVTVPMPGGNDKKIIEKVGIFFADPGFFSIFNFHWLSGSPEALAQPGAVVLSKETAEKYFGKGVSPVGKLLKLDNQLSLKVSGIIDNLPVNTDYPVKVAVSMETVKRNPDLYNYNDDWGNTSSTHQIYALLPAGQLPGAVNKQLIAFAEEHYKKRKGNGLGKTNFLQPLPDIHFDTRFETFGDHRTGKTTLWTLSLIGVFILLMACINFINLSTAQSITRSKEMGIRKVLGSNRRKLFWQIMGETGLLVAVAVILALIIARLSVPFVKHIVSMQEEIHLFSVTNILLLALIGLAVTFLAGIYPSLSMSGFNPITALKNKVMSAKVGGISLRRGLVVLQFAISQMLIIGTIVAVSQMDFIRNADLGFNKDAVLMLNISIDSSSMSKQYAFGKDLKKIPGVENISFTSDPPASDNNWSTNFAFDHRPDEKFQVHLKFADTGYLNTFGLQLAAGRNYEPSDTTRAGLINEAMLHMLGMQDPADAVGKTLRLGGGNWNLITGVVKDFKASSLRSEVKPMFIVPYKPVYERVGLKLHSANLAKTQAEVEKVYNAHFPEYAYTASFLDESINEFYKQDSQLALLYKIFAGLAVFIACLGLYGLVSFMAVQKTKEVGIRKVLGASVSSIVYMFSKEFTVLIVISFFIAFPAAWYFMTAWLNDFHYRIQLSAGFFIGALLISLGIAWLSVAYKAIAAAVSNPVKALRTE
;
A
#
# COMPACT_ATOMS: atom_id res chain seq x y z
N MET A 1 -30.83 -33.25 -19.85
CA MET A 1 -31.86 -32.45 -19.20
C MET A 1 -32.35 -32.98 -17.84
N THR A 2 -32.44 -34.29 -17.61
CA THR A 2 -32.89 -34.88 -16.33
C THR A 2 -32.01 -34.60 -15.12
N ASN A 3 -30.69 -34.43 -15.27
CA ASN A 3 -29.77 -34.21 -14.15
C ASN A 3 -29.85 -32.76 -13.57
N LEU A 4 -30.11 -31.75 -14.41
CA LEU A 4 -30.28 -30.37 -13.98
C LEU A 4 -31.59 -30.16 -13.20
N LYS A 5 -32.71 -30.77 -13.68
CA LYS A 5 -34.00 -30.75 -12.96
C LYS A 5 -33.91 -31.43 -11.59
N THR A 6 -33.19 -32.55 -11.50
CA THR A 6 -32.99 -33.24 -10.21
C THR A 6 -32.11 -32.41 -9.26
N GLY A 7 -31.05 -31.77 -9.75
CA GLY A 7 -30.20 -30.85 -8.98
C GLY A 7 -31.01 -29.68 -8.43
N TRP A 8 -31.80 -29.01 -9.27
CA TRP A 8 -32.64 -27.86 -8.87
C TRP A 8 -33.67 -28.23 -7.79
N ARG A 9 -34.38 -29.37 -7.96
CA ARG A 9 -35.33 -29.86 -6.94
C ARG A 9 -34.65 -30.19 -5.60
N ASN A 10 -33.41 -30.69 -5.65
CA ASN A 10 -32.61 -30.99 -4.46
C ASN A 10 -32.19 -29.71 -3.68
N LEU A 11 -31.90 -28.63 -4.38
CA LEU A 11 -31.62 -27.31 -3.78
C LEU A 11 -32.81 -26.82 -2.94
N TRP A 12 -34.02 -26.90 -3.48
CA TRP A 12 -35.23 -26.44 -2.78
C TRP A 12 -35.65 -27.36 -1.63
N ARG A 13 -35.33 -28.65 -1.69
CA ARG A 13 -35.64 -29.60 -0.61
C ARG A 13 -34.74 -29.45 0.60
N ASN A 14 -33.49 -29.03 0.41
CA ASN A 14 -32.48 -28.89 1.46
C ASN A 14 -32.06 -27.41 1.64
N LYS A 15 -33.03 -26.53 1.93
CA LYS A 15 -32.86 -25.05 1.96
C LYS A 15 -31.69 -24.59 2.81
N SER A 16 -31.55 -25.06 4.05
CA SER A 16 -30.47 -24.64 4.96
C SER A 16 -29.07 -25.02 4.45
N PHE A 17 -28.94 -26.26 3.94
CA PHE A 17 -27.68 -26.72 3.36
C PHE A 17 -27.28 -25.91 2.12
N SER A 18 -28.25 -25.70 1.21
CA SER A 18 -28.01 -24.93 -0.03
C SER A 18 -27.66 -23.48 0.30
N PHE A 19 -28.39 -22.86 1.23
CA PHE A 19 -28.15 -21.47 1.64
C PHE A 19 -26.75 -21.28 2.23
N ILE A 20 -26.32 -22.11 3.20
CA ILE A 20 -25.00 -21.99 3.84
C ILE A 20 -23.87 -22.18 2.79
N ASN A 21 -24.01 -23.18 1.92
CA ASN A 21 -23.00 -23.46 0.91
C ASN A 21 -22.93 -22.38 -0.17
N ILE A 22 -24.06 -21.93 -0.69
CA ILE A 22 -24.11 -20.86 -1.70
C ILE A 22 -23.55 -19.57 -1.11
N THR A 23 -23.96 -19.17 0.10
CA THR A 23 -23.49 -17.95 0.76
C THR A 23 -21.99 -18.01 1.04
N GLY A 24 -21.51 -19.13 1.62
CA GLY A 24 -20.07 -19.30 1.91
C GLY A 24 -19.21 -19.27 0.65
N LEU A 25 -19.62 -19.97 -0.41
CA LEU A 25 -18.92 -19.96 -1.70
C LEU A 25 -19.02 -18.60 -2.38
N ALA A 26 -20.18 -17.93 -2.36
CA ALA A 26 -20.36 -16.63 -2.99
C ALA A 26 -19.45 -15.56 -2.36
N ILE A 27 -19.37 -15.51 -1.04
CA ILE A 27 -18.48 -14.60 -0.31
C ILE A 27 -17.01 -14.93 -0.61
N GLY A 28 -16.64 -16.23 -0.56
CA GLY A 28 -15.27 -16.66 -0.85
C GLY A 28 -14.84 -16.33 -2.28
N ILE A 29 -15.70 -16.58 -3.27
CA ILE A 29 -15.44 -16.28 -4.68
C ILE A 29 -15.37 -14.76 -4.91
N ALA A 30 -16.30 -13.97 -4.33
CA ALA A 30 -16.30 -12.53 -4.44
C ALA A 30 -15.02 -11.91 -3.85
N ALA A 31 -14.62 -12.32 -2.65
CA ALA A 31 -13.41 -11.87 -1.99
C ALA A 31 -12.14 -12.20 -2.79
N ALA A 32 -12.03 -13.46 -3.27
CA ALA A 32 -10.91 -13.88 -4.11
C ALA A 32 -10.85 -13.10 -5.42
N MET A 33 -12.00 -12.91 -6.09
CA MET A 33 -12.09 -12.15 -7.34
C MET A 33 -11.62 -10.70 -7.13
N LEU A 34 -12.09 -10.02 -6.09
CA LEU A 34 -11.72 -8.64 -5.80
C LEU A 34 -10.21 -8.52 -5.50
N LEU A 35 -9.65 -9.42 -4.69
CA LEU A 35 -8.20 -9.44 -4.42
C LEU A 35 -7.38 -9.68 -5.68
N PHE A 36 -7.76 -10.63 -6.52
CA PHE A 36 -7.07 -10.88 -7.78
C PHE A 36 -7.17 -9.70 -8.76
N ILE A 37 -8.29 -8.96 -8.75
CA ILE A 37 -8.41 -7.73 -9.54
C ILE A 37 -7.42 -6.68 -9.04
N VAL A 38 -7.32 -6.48 -7.72
CA VAL A 38 -6.34 -5.55 -7.13
C VAL A 38 -4.91 -5.96 -7.47
N VAL A 39 -4.55 -7.23 -7.24
CA VAL A 39 -3.20 -7.75 -7.57
C VAL A 39 -2.89 -7.59 -9.06
N ARG A 40 -3.86 -7.86 -9.93
CA ARG A 40 -3.69 -7.71 -11.37
C ARG A 40 -3.52 -6.25 -11.77
N TYR A 41 -4.25 -5.33 -11.15
CA TYR A 41 -4.09 -3.90 -11.38
C TYR A 41 -2.65 -3.46 -11.05
N GLU A 42 -2.14 -3.85 -9.89
CA GLU A 42 -0.75 -3.56 -9.51
C GLU A 42 0.27 -4.17 -10.51
N LEU A 43 0.05 -5.41 -10.94
CA LEU A 43 0.92 -6.09 -11.91
C LEU A 43 0.81 -5.53 -13.33
N SER A 44 -0.16 -4.65 -13.60
CA SER A 44 -0.38 -4.06 -14.93
C SER A 44 0.29 -2.69 -15.12
N TYR A 45 1.01 -2.18 -14.11
CA TYR A 45 1.70 -0.89 -14.21
C TYR A 45 2.67 -0.88 -15.40
N ASP A 46 2.53 0.15 -16.22
CA ASP A 46 3.34 0.45 -17.41
C ASP A 46 3.43 -0.66 -18.48
N THR A 47 2.69 -1.78 -18.33
CA THR A 47 2.71 -2.89 -19.29
C THR A 47 2.17 -2.52 -20.69
N PHE A 48 1.51 -1.37 -20.83
CA PHE A 48 1.04 -0.83 -22.12
C PHE A 48 2.18 -0.29 -23.00
N GLN A 49 3.39 -0.13 -22.46
CA GLN A 49 4.56 0.32 -23.20
C GLN A 49 5.06 -0.77 -24.14
N LYS A 50 5.25 -0.43 -25.46
CA LYS A 50 5.70 -1.39 -26.47
C LYS A 50 7.02 -2.07 -26.13
N ASN A 51 7.96 -1.30 -25.57
CA ASN A 51 9.31 -1.75 -25.27
C ASN A 51 9.49 -2.07 -23.78
N TYR A 52 8.41 -2.45 -23.07
CA TYR A 52 8.37 -2.65 -21.62
C TYR A 52 9.58 -3.40 -21.04
N ASN A 53 10.03 -4.47 -21.71
CA ASN A 53 11.15 -5.30 -21.24
C ASN A 53 12.55 -4.74 -21.58
N ASN A 54 12.63 -3.72 -22.43
CA ASN A 54 13.89 -3.13 -22.90
C ASN A 54 14.11 -1.70 -22.39
N ILE A 55 13.14 -1.17 -21.63
CA ILE A 55 13.24 0.13 -20.98
C ILE A 55 13.82 -0.06 -19.59
N TYR A 56 14.79 0.78 -19.26
CA TYR A 56 15.46 0.80 -17.96
C TYR A 56 15.53 2.21 -17.41
N ARG A 57 15.46 2.37 -16.11
CA ARG A 57 15.84 3.59 -15.41
C ARG A 57 17.28 3.47 -14.93
N VAL A 58 18.07 4.51 -15.12
CA VAL A 58 19.44 4.57 -14.59
C VAL A 58 19.36 5.12 -13.17
N VAL A 59 19.70 4.32 -12.19
CA VAL A 59 19.60 4.68 -10.77
C VAL A 59 20.96 4.77 -10.11
N THR A 60 21.01 5.45 -8.97
CA THR A 60 22.24 5.64 -8.18
C THR A 60 22.13 4.89 -6.86
N SER A 61 23.20 4.17 -6.48
CA SER A 61 23.45 3.75 -5.10
C SER A 61 24.71 4.44 -4.59
N ASP A 62 24.65 4.90 -3.35
CA ASP A 62 25.78 5.56 -2.69
C ASP A 62 26.11 4.83 -1.40
N ARG A 63 27.33 4.30 -1.30
CA ARG A 63 27.79 3.50 -0.17
C ARG A 63 28.58 4.34 0.80
N PHE A 64 28.18 4.30 2.05
CA PHE A 64 28.83 4.90 3.22
C PHE A 64 29.24 3.81 4.21
N GLU A 65 29.93 4.18 5.27
CA GLU A 65 30.28 3.21 6.33
C GLU A 65 29.07 2.69 7.12
N ASP A 66 28.04 3.52 7.26
CA ASP A 66 26.79 3.20 7.95
C ASP A 66 25.73 2.49 7.06
N GLY A 67 26.01 2.31 5.75
CA GLY A 67 25.09 1.60 4.86
C GLY A 67 25.13 2.06 3.42
N VAL A 68 24.09 1.66 2.69
CA VAL A 68 23.88 2.02 1.27
C VAL A 68 22.60 2.83 1.16
N THR A 69 22.70 4.01 0.58
CA THR A 69 21.52 4.80 0.18
C THR A 69 21.21 4.58 -1.30
N TYR A 70 19.93 4.59 -1.64
CA TYR A 70 19.45 4.42 -3.01
C TYR A 70 18.72 5.67 -3.46
N ASN A 71 18.94 6.10 -4.70
CA ASN A 71 18.29 7.25 -5.29
C ASN A 71 17.80 6.89 -6.70
N ALA A 72 16.55 7.21 -6.99
CA ALA A 72 15.94 6.98 -8.30
C ALA A 72 16.55 7.81 -9.42
N GLY A 73 17.22 8.90 -9.06
CA GLY A 73 17.84 9.84 -9.98
C GLY A 73 19.32 9.61 -10.20
N ILE A 74 19.85 10.43 -11.06
CA ILE A 74 21.25 10.51 -11.44
C ILE A 74 21.59 12.00 -11.66
N PRO A 75 22.84 12.47 -11.51
CA PRO A 75 23.21 13.85 -11.78
C PRO A 75 22.79 14.36 -13.18
N VAL A 76 22.36 15.59 -13.24
CA VAL A 76 21.89 16.21 -14.49
C VAL A 76 22.87 16.07 -15.66
N PRO A 77 24.20 16.31 -15.53
CA PRO A 77 25.14 16.18 -16.62
C PRO A 77 25.32 14.75 -17.15
N ALA A 78 24.82 13.74 -16.42
CA ALA A 78 24.96 12.36 -16.84
C ALA A 78 24.22 12.02 -18.14
N LEU A 79 23.14 12.75 -18.49
CA LEU A 79 22.37 12.46 -19.71
C LEU A 79 23.27 12.53 -20.97
N GLU A 80 23.98 13.62 -21.15
CA GLU A 80 24.83 13.81 -22.29
C GLU A 80 26.05 12.88 -22.26
N ALA A 81 26.65 12.67 -21.11
CA ALA A 81 27.75 11.74 -20.94
C ALA A 81 27.35 10.29 -21.27
N LEU A 82 26.13 9.86 -20.88
CA LEU A 82 25.61 8.53 -21.21
C LEU A 82 25.33 8.40 -22.73
N ARG A 83 24.81 9.42 -23.38
CA ARG A 83 24.63 9.45 -24.83
C ARG A 83 25.95 9.24 -25.61
N VAL A 84 27.03 9.87 -25.13
CA VAL A 84 28.37 9.68 -25.69
C VAL A 84 28.92 8.29 -25.41
N LYS A 85 28.76 7.80 -24.18
CA LYS A 85 29.32 6.49 -23.73
C LYS A 85 28.60 5.29 -24.35
N PHE A 86 27.28 5.40 -24.60
CA PHE A 86 26.44 4.33 -25.11
C PHE A 86 25.65 4.76 -26.36
N PRO A 87 26.30 5.04 -27.48
CA PRO A 87 25.64 5.59 -28.66
C PRO A 87 24.61 4.64 -29.32
N GLN A 88 24.64 3.36 -28.95
CA GLN A 88 23.69 2.36 -29.43
C GLN A 88 22.35 2.37 -28.66
N ALA A 89 22.30 2.99 -27.47
CA ALA A 89 21.08 3.09 -26.65
C ALA A 89 20.44 4.48 -26.80
N THR A 90 19.13 4.56 -26.68
CA THR A 90 18.42 5.84 -26.65
C THR A 90 18.23 6.27 -25.19
N PHE A 91 18.62 7.49 -24.86
CA PHE A 91 18.45 8.07 -23.54
C PHE A 91 17.52 9.27 -23.56
N GLY A 92 16.68 9.39 -22.53
CA GLY A 92 15.81 10.52 -22.30
C GLY A 92 15.62 10.78 -20.83
N SER A 93 15.32 12.00 -20.44
CA SER A 93 15.16 12.38 -19.04
C SER A 93 13.84 13.05 -18.74
N LEU A 94 13.40 12.89 -17.49
CA LEU A 94 12.35 13.66 -16.86
C LEU A 94 12.88 14.32 -15.60
N HIS A 95 12.47 15.58 -15.39
CA HIS A 95 12.70 16.30 -14.15
C HIS A 95 11.37 16.79 -13.60
N GLY A 96 10.99 16.31 -12.39
CA GLY A 96 9.69 16.55 -11.79
C GLY A 96 9.57 17.94 -11.16
N ALA A 97 8.41 18.57 -11.37
CA ALA A 97 7.99 19.79 -10.65
C ALA A 97 6.72 19.46 -9.84
N TYR A 98 6.89 19.34 -8.53
CA TYR A 98 5.81 18.91 -7.64
C TYR A 98 5.12 20.10 -6.98
N GLY A 99 3.78 20.00 -6.80
CA GLY A 99 2.99 21.02 -6.12
C GLY A 99 2.95 22.36 -6.83
N SER A 100 3.28 22.39 -8.13
CA SER A 100 3.42 23.58 -8.93
C SER A 100 2.08 24.16 -9.36
N GLN A 101 2.01 25.50 -9.43
CA GLN A 101 0.83 26.22 -9.89
C GLN A 101 0.89 26.43 -11.41
N VAL A 102 -0.20 26.04 -12.08
CA VAL A 102 -0.46 26.46 -13.46
C VAL A 102 -1.47 27.58 -13.46
N THR A 103 -1.06 28.75 -14.00
CA THR A 103 -1.94 29.90 -14.16
C THR A 103 -2.32 30.03 -15.64
N VAL A 104 -3.61 29.95 -15.91
CA VAL A 104 -4.18 30.08 -17.27
C VAL A 104 -4.78 31.48 -17.38
N PRO A 105 -4.22 32.36 -18.24
CA PRO A 105 -4.77 33.68 -18.46
C PRO A 105 -6.19 33.59 -19.05
N MET A 106 -7.15 34.31 -18.44
CA MET A 106 -8.53 34.36 -18.89
C MET A 106 -8.91 35.76 -19.35
N PRO A 107 -9.76 35.89 -20.39
CA PRO A 107 -10.32 37.17 -20.76
C PRO A 107 -11.01 37.82 -19.57
N GLY A 108 -10.66 39.07 -19.26
CA GLY A 108 -11.24 39.80 -18.13
C GLY A 108 -10.40 39.86 -16.85
N GLY A 109 -9.19 39.26 -16.85
CA GLY A 109 -8.20 39.42 -15.75
C GLY A 109 -8.39 38.49 -14.55
N ASN A 110 -9.41 37.62 -14.57
CA ASN A 110 -9.60 36.58 -13.55
C ASN A 110 -8.87 35.30 -14.00
N ASP A 111 -7.56 35.27 -13.85
CA ASP A 111 -6.72 34.11 -14.22
C ASP A 111 -7.09 32.88 -13.43
N LYS A 112 -7.19 31.74 -14.11
CA LYS A 112 -7.49 30.46 -13.48
C LYS A 112 -6.18 29.88 -12.92
N LYS A 113 -6.13 29.71 -11.58
CA LYS A 113 -4.98 29.13 -10.86
C LYS A 113 -5.29 27.69 -10.48
N ILE A 114 -4.40 26.78 -10.82
CA ILE A 114 -4.57 25.34 -10.60
C ILE A 114 -3.28 24.80 -10.03
N ILE A 115 -3.37 24.15 -8.85
CA ILE A 115 -2.23 23.43 -8.26
C ILE A 115 -2.28 21.99 -8.77
N GLU A 116 -1.21 21.57 -9.39
CA GLU A 116 -0.98 20.17 -9.78
C GLU A 116 0.02 19.54 -8.79
N LYS A 117 -0.49 18.65 -7.94
CA LYS A 117 0.37 17.96 -6.95
C LYS A 117 1.45 17.13 -7.62
N VAL A 118 1.07 16.39 -8.69
CA VAL A 118 1.91 15.48 -9.47
C VAL A 118 1.54 15.58 -10.93
N GLY A 119 2.51 15.36 -11.81
CA GLY A 119 2.26 15.22 -13.24
C GLY A 119 2.79 16.37 -14.11
N ILE A 120 3.54 17.31 -13.50
CA ILE A 120 4.29 18.33 -14.25
C ILE A 120 5.76 17.90 -14.33
N PHE A 121 6.29 17.85 -15.53
CA PHE A 121 7.68 17.45 -15.79
C PHE A 121 8.35 18.36 -16.79
N PHE A 122 9.62 18.64 -16.58
CA PHE A 122 10.51 19.07 -17.66
C PHE A 122 11.01 17.82 -18.36
N ALA A 123 10.78 17.73 -19.66
CA ALA A 123 11.02 16.53 -20.45
C ALA A 123 11.99 16.80 -21.60
N ASP A 124 12.92 15.88 -21.76
CA ASP A 124 13.78 15.79 -22.95
C ASP A 124 13.01 15.08 -24.07
N PRO A 125 13.13 15.50 -25.36
CA PRO A 125 12.47 14.83 -26.49
C PRO A 125 12.77 13.32 -26.57
N GLY A 126 13.97 12.89 -26.17
CA GLY A 126 14.36 11.48 -26.12
C GLY A 126 13.48 10.63 -25.20
N PHE A 127 12.89 11.20 -24.16
CA PHE A 127 11.94 10.48 -23.31
C PHE A 127 10.75 9.97 -24.12
N PHE A 128 10.17 10.81 -24.97
CA PHE A 128 9.04 10.43 -25.83
C PHE A 128 9.42 9.46 -26.97
N SER A 129 10.71 9.33 -27.26
CA SER A 129 11.21 8.30 -28.19
C SER A 129 11.33 6.93 -27.52
N ILE A 130 11.54 6.88 -26.20
CA ILE A 130 11.62 5.65 -25.38
C ILE A 130 10.24 5.13 -25.08
N PHE A 131 9.35 6.02 -24.59
CA PHE A 131 8.00 5.70 -24.14
C PHE A 131 6.99 5.98 -25.25
N ASN A 132 6.01 5.10 -25.38
CA ASN A 132 5.04 5.15 -26.48
C ASN A 132 3.85 6.06 -26.14
N PHE A 133 4.00 7.36 -26.40
CA PHE A 133 2.91 8.33 -26.29
C PHE A 133 2.15 8.47 -27.62
N HIS A 134 0.83 8.55 -27.53
CA HIS A 134 -0.02 8.86 -28.69
C HIS A 134 -0.22 10.38 -28.80
N TRP A 135 0.31 10.97 -29.86
CA TRP A 135 0.22 12.41 -30.13
C TRP A 135 -1.07 12.72 -30.87
N LEU A 136 -1.91 13.59 -30.28
CA LEU A 136 -3.11 14.11 -30.92
C LEU A 136 -2.82 15.36 -31.76
N SER A 137 -1.81 16.14 -31.36
CA SER A 137 -1.31 17.31 -32.08
C SER A 137 0.13 17.60 -31.68
N GLY A 138 0.93 18.06 -32.63
CA GLY A 138 2.36 18.31 -32.44
C GLY A 138 3.21 17.03 -32.48
N SER A 139 4.45 17.12 -32.02
CA SER A 139 5.42 16.01 -31.99
C SER A 139 6.46 16.22 -30.87
N PRO A 140 7.27 15.19 -30.52
CA PRO A 140 8.33 15.30 -29.51
C PRO A 140 9.31 16.44 -29.71
N GLU A 141 9.61 16.78 -31.00
CA GLU A 141 10.57 17.81 -31.40
C GLU A 141 10.13 19.21 -30.94
N ALA A 142 8.84 19.42 -30.69
CA ALA A 142 8.33 20.67 -30.11
C ALA A 142 8.99 20.99 -28.76
N LEU A 143 9.34 19.96 -27.95
CA LEU A 143 10.02 20.12 -26.68
C LEU A 143 11.53 20.44 -26.79
N ALA A 144 12.11 20.47 -27.99
CA ALA A 144 13.45 20.99 -28.18
C ALA A 144 13.51 22.53 -28.09
N GLN A 145 12.36 23.20 -28.16
CA GLN A 145 12.29 24.66 -28.03
C GLN A 145 12.00 25.09 -26.61
N PRO A 146 12.75 26.04 -26.05
CA PRO A 146 12.45 26.58 -24.72
C PRO A 146 11.10 27.29 -24.70
N GLY A 147 10.39 27.21 -23.57
CA GLY A 147 9.04 27.74 -23.40
C GLY A 147 7.93 26.91 -24.05
N ALA A 148 8.26 25.80 -24.71
CA ALA A 148 7.26 24.86 -25.22
C ALA A 148 6.67 23.98 -24.08
N VAL A 149 5.36 23.73 -24.16
CA VAL A 149 4.67 22.80 -23.26
C VAL A 149 3.71 21.91 -24.04
N VAL A 150 3.66 20.65 -23.66
CA VAL A 150 2.74 19.63 -24.14
C VAL A 150 1.80 19.23 -23.01
N LEU A 151 0.51 19.11 -23.30
CA LEU A 151 -0.51 18.77 -22.33
C LEU A 151 -1.15 17.43 -22.66
N SER A 152 -1.57 16.66 -21.64
CA SER A 152 -2.51 15.58 -21.86
C SER A 152 -3.88 16.15 -22.25
N LYS A 153 -4.68 15.39 -22.99
CA LYS A 153 -6.02 15.78 -23.44
C LYS A 153 -6.91 16.24 -22.28
N GLU A 154 -6.97 15.46 -21.22
CA GLU A 154 -7.77 15.78 -20.02
C GLU A 154 -7.29 17.08 -19.36
N THR A 155 -5.97 17.25 -19.26
CA THR A 155 -5.37 18.47 -18.69
C THR A 155 -5.66 19.70 -19.57
N ALA A 156 -5.60 19.54 -20.88
CA ALA A 156 -5.93 20.60 -21.82
C ALA A 156 -7.40 21.00 -21.70
N GLU A 157 -8.33 20.04 -21.59
CA GLU A 157 -9.74 20.29 -21.35
C GLU A 157 -10.00 20.93 -19.96
N LYS A 158 -9.28 20.50 -18.92
CA LYS A 158 -9.33 21.08 -17.57
C LYS A 158 -8.90 22.55 -17.58
N TYR A 159 -7.88 22.89 -18.32
CA TYR A 159 -7.31 24.25 -18.36
C TYR A 159 -8.12 25.20 -19.24
N PHE A 160 -8.46 24.79 -20.44
CA PHE A 160 -9.02 25.68 -21.46
C PHE A 160 -10.50 25.43 -21.77
N GLY A 161 -11.09 24.36 -21.24
CA GLY A 161 -12.47 23.96 -21.52
C GLY A 161 -12.57 22.93 -22.66
N LYS A 162 -13.64 22.13 -22.63
CA LYS A 162 -13.92 21.12 -23.65
C LYS A 162 -14.20 21.77 -25.02
N GLY A 163 -13.64 21.18 -26.08
CA GLY A 163 -13.87 21.64 -27.46
C GLY A 163 -13.04 22.87 -27.87
N VAL A 164 -12.19 23.39 -27.00
CA VAL A 164 -11.31 24.54 -27.29
C VAL A 164 -9.94 24.01 -27.71
N SER A 165 -9.43 24.48 -28.85
CA SER A 165 -8.03 24.19 -29.25
C SER A 165 -7.05 24.89 -28.31
N PRO A 166 -6.22 24.17 -27.56
CA PRO A 166 -5.27 24.77 -26.64
C PRO A 166 -3.94 25.13 -27.33
N VAL A 167 -3.64 24.56 -28.49
CA VAL A 167 -2.36 24.79 -29.22
C VAL A 167 -2.20 26.25 -29.54
N GLY A 168 -1.02 26.78 -29.21
CA GLY A 168 -0.70 28.21 -29.41
C GLY A 168 -1.06 29.10 -28.23
N LYS A 169 -1.90 28.63 -27.27
CA LYS A 169 -2.24 29.40 -26.08
C LYS A 169 -1.10 29.45 -25.08
N LEU A 170 -1.12 30.47 -24.23
CA LEU A 170 -0.14 30.68 -23.17
C LEU A 170 -0.66 30.21 -21.83
N LEU A 171 0.24 29.73 -21.01
CA LEU A 171 0.05 29.47 -19.58
C LEU A 171 1.32 29.89 -18.81
N LYS A 172 1.22 30.05 -17.51
CA LYS A 172 2.37 30.32 -16.64
C LYS A 172 2.54 29.16 -15.66
N LEU A 173 3.78 28.74 -15.45
CA LEU A 173 4.15 27.78 -14.43
C LEU A 173 4.79 28.55 -13.27
N ASP A 174 4.23 28.38 -12.06
CA ASP A 174 4.62 29.05 -10.80
C ASP A 174 4.76 30.57 -10.94
N ASN A 175 4.02 31.18 -11.87
CA ASN A 175 4.07 32.59 -12.27
C ASN A 175 5.45 33.07 -12.72
N GLN A 176 6.43 32.18 -12.86
CA GLN A 176 7.80 32.49 -13.25
C GLN A 176 8.10 32.14 -14.71
N LEU A 177 7.57 31.02 -15.21
CA LEU A 177 7.81 30.56 -16.56
C LEU A 177 6.59 30.77 -17.44
N SER A 178 6.72 31.56 -18.50
CA SER A 178 5.69 31.69 -19.54
C SER A 178 5.88 30.61 -20.59
N LEU A 179 4.83 29.81 -20.78
CA LEU A 179 4.86 28.60 -21.61
C LEU A 179 3.81 28.68 -22.72
N LYS A 180 4.15 28.23 -23.92
CA LYS A 180 3.25 28.14 -25.06
C LYS A 180 2.89 26.70 -25.33
N VAL A 181 1.59 26.37 -25.41
CA VAL A 181 1.13 25.02 -25.74
C VAL A 181 1.51 24.68 -27.18
N SER A 182 2.38 23.69 -27.34
CA SER A 182 2.95 23.27 -28.62
C SER A 182 2.49 21.89 -29.08
N GLY A 183 1.80 21.14 -28.21
CA GLY A 183 1.31 19.81 -28.56
C GLY A 183 0.32 19.27 -27.53
N ILE A 184 -0.39 18.23 -27.93
CA ILE A 184 -1.35 17.50 -27.11
C ILE A 184 -1.06 16.01 -27.26
N ILE A 185 -0.91 15.32 -26.14
CA ILE A 185 -0.83 13.86 -26.06
C ILE A 185 -2.17 13.30 -25.57
N ASP A 186 -2.45 12.05 -25.93
CA ASP A 186 -3.60 11.34 -25.36
C ASP A 186 -3.38 11.07 -23.87
N ASN A 187 -4.45 10.78 -23.16
CA ASN A 187 -4.35 10.45 -21.74
C ASN A 187 -3.60 9.13 -21.55
N LEU A 188 -2.69 9.13 -20.61
CA LEU A 188 -2.06 7.89 -20.19
C LEU A 188 -3.04 7.05 -19.35
N PRO A 189 -2.90 5.71 -19.37
CA PRO A 189 -3.54 4.87 -18.37
C PRO A 189 -3.15 5.31 -16.96
N VAL A 190 -4.07 5.21 -16.01
CA VAL A 190 -3.82 5.64 -14.62
C VAL A 190 -2.83 4.76 -13.86
N ASN A 191 -2.60 3.53 -14.36
CA ASN A 191 -1.63 2.56 -13.84
C ASN A 191 -0.24 2.78 -14.46
N THR A 192 0.32 3.96 -14.20
CA THR A 192 1.66 4.34 -14.68
C THR A 192 2.46 5.02 -13.56
N ASP A 193 3.75 4.74 -13.52
CA ASP A 193 4.71 5.44 -12.65
C ASP A 193 5.17 6.78 -13.24
N TYR A 194 4.72 7.14 -14.44
CA TYR A 194 5.02 8.39 -15.15
C TYR A 194 3.73 9.13 -15.51
N PRO A 195 3.02 9.73 -14.56
CA PRO A 195 1.74 10.38 -14.80
C PRO A 195 1.94 11.74 -15.49
N VAL A 196 2.41 11.74 -16.72
CA VAL A 196 2.69 12.97 -17.49
C VAL A 196 1.38 13.64 -17.89
N LYS A 197 1.05 14.74 -17.21
CA LYS A 197 -0.08 15.62 -17.51
C LYS A 197 0.38 16.87 -18.27
N VAL A 198 1.52 17.40 -17.87
CA VAL A 198 2.15 18.59 -18.41
C VAL A 198 3.62 18.29 -18.63
N ALA A 199 4.08 18.31 -19.86
CA ALA A 199 5.49 18.17 -20.22
C ALA A 199 6.03 19.50 -20.74
N VAL A 200 6.91 20.12 -19.97
CA VAL A 200 7.62 21.36 -20.35
C VAL A 200 8.95 21.00 -20.97
N SER A 201 9.39 21.75 -21.94
CA SER A 201 10.71 21.57 -22.53
C SER A 201 11.83 21.61 -21.49
N MET A 202 12.73 20.61 -21.49
CA MET A 202 13.93 20.59 -20.65
C MET A 202 14.84 21.82 -20.89
N GLU A 203 14.86 22.36 -22.09
CA GLU A 203 15.60 23.58 -22.42
C GLU A 203 15.11 24.82 -21.67
N THR A 204 13.85 24.78 -21.17
CA THR A 204 13.30 25.85 -20.35
C THR A 204 13.96 25.91 -18.98
N VAL A 205 14.12 24.76 -18.31
CA VAL A 205 14.74 24.71 -16.99
C VAL A 205 16.26 24.90 -17.09
N LYS A 206 16.91 24.41 -18.16
CA LYS A 206 18.34 24.66 -18.40
C LYS A 206 18.68 26.15 -18.48
N ARG A 207 17.75 26.97 -19.02
CA ARG A 207 17.89 28.44 -19.08
C ARG A 207 17.56 29.14 -17.77
N ASN A 208 16.96 28.42 -16.80
CA ASN A 208 16.55 28.91 -15.48
C ASN A 208 17.04 27.94 -14.40
N PRO A 209 18.36 27.74 -14.26
CA PRO A 209 18.93 26.64 -13.46
C PRO A 209 18.65 26.78 -11.95
N ASP A 210 18.38 28.01 -11.48
CA ASP A 210 18.04 28.24 -10.07
C ASP A 210 16.62 27.79 -9.70
N LEU A 211 15.80 27.45 -10.71
CA LEU A 211 14.45 26.96 -10.52
C LEU A 211 14.45 25.43 -10.43
N TYR A 212 13.59 24.88 -9.60
CA TYR A 212 13.31 23.43 -9.50
C TYR A 212 14.53 22.56 -9.14
N ASN A 213 15.56 23.10 -8.47
CA ASN A 213 16.77 22.35 -8.12
C ASN A 213 17.50 21.73 -9.33
N TYR A 214 17.42 22.36 -10.51
CA TYR A 214 18.10 21.88 -11.69
C TYR A 214 19.58 22.29 -11.62
N ASN A 215 20.39 21.42 -11.02
CA ASN A 215 21.81 21.71 -10.77
C ASN A 215 22.69 20.85 -11.67
N ASP A 216 23.53 21.49 -12.50
CA ASP A 216 24.47 20.86 -13.43
C ASP A 216 25.79 20.45 -12.74
N ASP A 217 25.70 19.83 -11.56
CA ASP A 217 26.85 19.33 -10.78
C ASP A 217 26.79 17.81 -10.64
N TRP A 218 27.93 17.14 -10.91
CA TRP A 218 28.12 15.71 -10.72
C TRP A 218 27.97 15.25 -9.25
N GLY A 219 28.18 16.15 -8.31
CA GLY A 219 27.97 15.90 -6.88
C GLY A 219 26.51 15.77 -6.48
N ASN A 220 25.61 16.45 -7.21
CA ASN A 220 24.19 16.50 -6.90
C ASN A 220 23.44 15.33 -7.54
N THR A 221 22.70 14.58 -6.72
CA THR A 221 21.82 13.50 -7.19
C THR A 221 20.43 13.71 -6.60
N SER A 222 19.44 13.96 -7.43
CA SER A 222 18.06 14.19 -7.01
C SER A 222 17.15 13.13 -7.60
N SER A 223 16.24 12.57 -6.80
CA SER A 223 15.19 11.65 -7.27
C SER A 223 14.20 12.33 -8.24
N THR A 224 14.15 13.67 -8.23
CA THR A 224 13.33 14.43 -9.18
C THR A 224 13.89 14.41 -10.61
N HIS A 225 15.20 14.14 -10.80
CA HIS A 225 15.82 14.03 -12.12
C HIS A 225 16.17 12.58 -12.45
N GLN A 226 15.37 11.97 -13.32
CA GLN A 226 15.51 10.56 -13.69
C GLN A 226 15.85 10.43 -15.18
N ILE A 227 16.79 9.53 -15.49
CA ILE A 227 17.20 9.20 -16.85
C ILE A 227 16.73 7.78 -17.17
N TYR A 228 16.13 7.64 -18.34
CA TYR A 228 15.66 6.38 -18.88
C TYR A 228 16.48 6.00 -20.10
N ALA A 229 16.65 4.69 -20.28
CA ALA A 229 17.39 4.10 -21.40
C ALA A 229 16.51 3.06 -22.09
N LEU A 230 16.47 3.11 -23.41
CA LEU A 230 15.97 2.05 -24.27
C LEU A 230 17.18 1.30 -24.83
N LEU A 231 17.38 0.07 -24.39
CA LEU A 231 18.45 -0.79 -24.90
C LEU A 231 18.03 -1.51 -26.19
N PRO A 232 18.95 -1.67 -27.15
CA PRO A 232 18.71 -2.47 -28.35
C PRO A 232 18.35 -3.93 -27.98
N ALA A 233 17.53 -4.56 -28.83
CA ALA A 233 17.20 -5.97 -28.66
C ALA A 233 18.47 -6.84 -28.67
N GLY A 234 18.60 -7.71 -27.66
CA GLY A 234 19.75 -8.60 -27.51
C GLY A 234 20.93 -8.03 -26.68
N GLN A 235 20.90 -6.77 -26.29
CA GLN A 235 21.92 -6.23 -25.39
C GLN A 235 21.64 -6.68 -23.95
N LEU A 236 22.63 -7.34 -23.33
CA LEU A 236 22.50 -7.86 -21.97
C LEU A 236 22.66 -6.72 -20.96
N PRO A 237 21.69 -6.48 -20.05
CA PRO A 237 21.78 -5.44 -19.03
C PRO A 237 23.01 -5.56 -18.11
N GLY A 238 23.45 -6.79 -17.84
CA GLY A 238 24.63 -7.05 -17.02
C GLY A 238 25.93 -6.52 -17.63
N ALA A 239 26.06 -6.49 -18.96
CA ALA A 239 27.21 -5.92 -19.64
C ALA A 239 27.20 -4.38 -19.54
N VAL A 240 26.02 -3.77 -19.66
CA VAL A 240 25.83 -2.31 -19.50
C VAL A 240 26.12 -1.90 -18.05
N ASN A 241 25.66 -2.68 -17.06
CA ASN A 241 25.91 -2.41 -15.64
C ASN A 241 27.41 -2.39 -15.30
N LYS A 242 28.21 -3.29 -15.88
CA LYS A 242 29.67 -3.25 -15.71
C LYS A 242 30.28 -1.95 -16.27
N GLN A 243 29.78 -1.48 -17.40
CA GLN A 243 30.23 -0.22 -17.98
C GLN A 243 29.74 1.00 -17.18
N LEU A 244 28.55 0.94 -16.56
CA LEU A 244 28.03 1.99 -15.68
C LEU A 244 28.84 2.12 -14.38
N ILE A 245 29.40 1.02 -13.86
CA ILE A 245 30.33 1.09 -12.74
C ILE A 245 31.60 1.86 -13.13
N ALA A 246 32.18 1.56 -14.29
CA ALA A 246 33.33 2.30 -14.80
C ALA A 246 33.01 3.78 -15.11
N PHE A 247 31.78 4.05 -15.64
CA PHE A 247 31.28 5.40 -15.81
C PHE A 247 31.18 6.18 -14.50
N ALA A 248 30.68 5.54 -13.46
CA ALA A 248 30.60 6.15 -12.13
C ALA A 248 31.99 6.46 -11.55
N GLU A 249 32.97 5.56 -11.74
CA GLU A 249 34.35 5.80 -11.32
C GLU A 249 35.05 6.94 -12.07
N GLU A 250 34.66 7.19 -13.30
CA GLU A 250 35.18 8.27 -14.15
C GLU A 250 34.64 9.65 -13.71
N HIS A 251 33.37 9.73 -13.35
CA HIS A 251 32.66 11.00 -13.13
C HIS A 251 32.48 11.39 -11.68
N TYR A 252 32.43 10.42 -10.74
CA TYR A 252 32.21 10.75 -9.32
C TYR A 252 33.51 10.84 -8.55
N LYS A 253 33.57 11.78 -7.60
CA LYS A 253 34.71 11.89 -6.69
C LYS A 253 34.86 10.61 -5.87
N LYS A 254 36.06 10.02 -5.87
CA LYS A 254 36.36 8.86 -5.05
C LYS A 254 36.40 9.24 -3.57
N ARG A 255 35.71 8.48 -2.73
CA ARG A 255 35.86 8.56 -1.27
C ARG A 255 37.00 7.66 -0.80
N LYS A 256 37.65 8.08 0.29
CA LYS A 256 38.71 7.23 0.93
C LYS A 256 38.03 6.03 1.60
N GLY A 257 38.37 4.84 1.16
CA GLY A 257 37.84 3.56 1.67
C GLY A 257 37.46 2.60 0.53
N ASN A 258 37.75 1.29 0.69
CA ASN A 258 37.42 0.30 -0.34
C ASN A 258 35.90 0.16 -0.48
N GLY A 259 35.40 0.41 -1.68
CA GLY A 259 34.00 0.25 -2.05
C GLY A 259 33.06 1.35 -1.57
N LEU A 260 33.56 2.47 -1.00
CA LEU A 260 32.75 3.65 -0.70
C LEU A 260 32.59 4.53 -1.93
N GLY A 261 31.38 5.07 -2.11
CA GLY A 261 31.06 6.02 -3.16
C GLY A 261 29.83 5.67 -3.98
N LYS A 262 29.54 6.55 -4.96
CA LYS A 262 28.40 6.41 -5.86
C LYS A 262 28.68 5.42 -6.98
N THR A 263 27.66 4.61 -7.30
CA THR A 263 27.63 3.73 -8.47
C THR A 263 26.29 3.83 -9.17
N ASN A 264 26.25 3.58 -10.47
CA ASN A 264 25.02 3.57 -11.26
C ASN A 264 24.74 2.15 -11.76
N PHE A 265 23.46 1.84 -11.92
CA PHE A 265 23.02 0.60 -12.52
C PHE A 265 21.63 0.75 -13.16
N LEU A 266 21.26 -0.20 -14.01
CA LEU A 266 19.98 -0.25 -14.69
C LEU A 266 18.93 -0.92 -13.80
N GLN A 267 17.80 -0.23 -13.58
CA GLN A 267 16.60 -0.78 -13.00
C GLN A 267 15.59 -1.05 -14.12
N PRO A 268 15.16 -2.31 -14.35
CA PRO A 268 14.19 -2.61 -15.39
C PRO A 268 12.85 -1.91 -15.14
N LEU A 269 12.16 -1.45 -16.19
CA LEU A 269 10.81 -0.88 -16.08
C LEU A 269 9.83 -1.77 -15.31
N PRO A 270 9.82 -3.12 -15.53
CA PRO A 270 8.98 -4.05 -14.76
C PRO A 270 9.21 -4.05 -13.25
N ASP A 271 10.35 -3.57 -12.77
CA ASP A 271 10.68 -3.55 -11.35
C ASP A 271 10.45 -2.18 -10.68
N ILE A 272 10.26 -1.10 -11.45
CA ILE A 272 10.18 0.27 -10.91
C ILE A 272 9.05 0.40 -9.90
N HIS A 273 7.85 -0.09 -10.22
CA HIS A 273 6.67 -0.04 -9.35
C HIS A 273 6.82 -0.87 -8.07
N PHE A 274 7.65 -1.93 -8.11
CA PHE A 274 7.73 -2.93 -7.04
C PHE A 274 8.96 -2.81 -6.15
N ASP A 275 9.96 -2.04 -6.56
CA ASP A 275 11.20 -1.86 -5.81
C ASP A 275 11.09 -0.68 -4.85
N THR A 276 10.72 -0.97 -3.61
CA THR A 276 10.49 0.03 -2.56
C THR A 276 11.75 0.78 -2.11
N ARG A 277 12.94 0.41 -2.59
CA ARG A 277 14.19 1.12 -2.31
C ARG A 277 14.26 2.46 -3.02
N PHE A 278 13.52 2.62 -4.13
CA PHE A 278 13.54 3.81 -4.98
C PHE A 278 12.18 4.51 -4.98
N GLU A 279 12.21 5.83 -5.09
CA GLU A 279 11.02 6.63 -5.33
C GLU A 279 10.56 6.51 -6.78
N THR A 280 9.27 6.73 -7.02
CA THR A 280 8.65 6.86 -8.34
C THR A 280 8.02 8.24 -8.47
N PHE A 281 7.72 8.68 -9.68
CA PHE A 281 6.97 9.92 -9.90
C PHE A 281 5.49 9.80 -9.55
N GLY A 282 4.96 8.57 -9.52
CA GLY A 282 3.62 8.29 -9.00
C GLY A 282 3.64 8.20 -7.48
N ASP A 283 2.57 8.66 -6.84
CA ASP A 283 2.43 8.59 -5.36
C ASP A 283 2.17 7.18 -4.83
N HIS A 284 2.02 6.20 -5.71
CA HIS A 284 1.65 4.83 -5.37
C HIS A 284 2.71 3.84 -5.82
N ARG A 285 3.12 2.96 -4.92
CA ARG A 285 4.04 1.84 -5.19
C ARG A 285 3.73 0.68 -4.25
N THR A 286 3.97 -0.52 -4.70
CA THR A 286 3.63 -1.73 -3.94
C THR A 286 4.77 -2.74 -3.97
N GLY A 287 5.16 -3.25 -2.80
CA GLY A 287 6.18 -4.29 -2.72
C GLY A 287 5.66 -5.65 -3.22
N LYS A 288 6.51 -6.43 -3.91
CA LYS A 288 6.16 -7.81 -4.35
C LYS A 288 5.67 -8.69 -3.21
N THR A 289 6.22 -8.53 -2.01
CA THR A 289 5.77 -9.24 -0.79
C THR A 289 4.31 -8.97 -0.46
N THR A 290 3.86 -7.71 -0.58
CA THR A 290 2.46 -7.33 -0.36
C THR A 290 1.54 -8.01 -1.35
N LEU A 291 1.91 -8.06 -2.65
CA LEU A 291 1.10 -8.74 -3.68
C LEU A 291 1.00 -10.24 -3.44
N TRP A 292 2.09 -10.89 -3.05
CA TRP A 292 2.08 -12.29 -2.66
C TRP A 292 1.19 -12.54 -1.45
N THR A 293 1.22 -11.67 -0.46
CA THR A 293 0.38 -11.76 0.75
C THR A 293 -1.10 -11.63 0.39
N LEU A 294 -1.48 -10.63 -0.41
CA LEU A 294 -2.87 -10.46 -0.87
C LEU A 294 -3.36 -11.64 -1.72
N SER A 295 -2.51 -12.15 -2.61
CA SER A 295 -2.81 -13.34 -3.41
C SER A 295 -3.04 -14.57 -2.53
N LEU A 296 -2.18 -14.78 -1.54
CA LEU A 296 -2.29 -15.90 -0.61
C LEU A 296 -3.56 -15.81 0.25
N ILE A 297 -3.92 -14.61 0.71
CA ILE A 297 -5.19 -14.38 1.43
C ILE A 297 -6.38 -14.76 0.54
N GLY A 298 -6.40 -14.35 -0.73
CA GLY A 298 -7.45 -14.71 -1.68
C GLY A 298 -7.58 -16.21 -1.86
N VAL A 299 -6.45 -16.92 -2.03
CA VAL A 299 -6.41 -18.38 -2.12
C VAL A 299 -6.90 -19.03 -0.83
N PHE A 300 -6.49 -18.55 0.34
CA PHE A 300 -6.92 -19.09 1.64
C PHE A 300 -8.42 -18.95 1.87
N ILE A 301 -9.00 -17.81 1.55
CA ILE A 301 -10.45 -17.58 1.68
C ILE A 301 -11.21 -18.54 0.75
N LEU A 302 -10.73 -18.71 -0.48
CA LEU A 302 -11.32 -19.63 -1.45
C LEU A 302 -11.22 -21.09 -0.97
N LEU A 303 -10.06 -21.48 -0.46
CA LEU A 303 -9.85 -22.83 0.12
C LEU A 303 -10.78 -23.05 1.31
N MET A 304 -10.94 -22.06 2.21
CA MET A 304 -11.86 -22.20 3.33
C MET A 304 -13.31 -22.38 2.89
N ALA A 305 -13.74 -21.64 1.85
CA ALA A 305 -15.07 -21.81 1.29
C ALA A 305 -15.27 -23.22 0.69
N CYS A 306 -14.26 -23.74 -0.03
CA CYS A 306 -14.26 -25.11 -0.55
C CYS A 306 -14.25 -26.15 0.57
N ILE A 307 -13.42 -25.98 1.60
CA ILE A 307 -13.35 -26.87 2.77
C ILE A 307 -14.71 -26.92 3.49
N ASN A 308 -15.33 -25.76 3.68
CA ASN A 308 -16.66 -25.68 4.24
C ASN A 308 -17.69 -26.50 3.44
N PHE A 309 -17.69 -26.31 2.12
CA PHE A 309 -18.55 -27.08 1.22
C PHE A 309 -18.28 -28.59 1.33
N ILE A 310 -17.01 -29.03 1.32
CA ILE A 310 -16.63 -30.44 1.46
C ILE A 310 -17.14 -31.01 2.78
N ASN A 311 -16.93 -30.29 3.88
CA ASN A 311 -17.35 -30.72 5.21
C ASN A 311 -18.89 -30.93 5.31
N LEU A 312 -19.65 -29.97 4.77
CA LEU A 312 -21.10 -30.04 4.76
C LEU A 312 -21.64 -31.11 3.79
N SER A 313 -21.09 -31.21 2.56
CA SER A 313 -21.46 -32.23 1.59
C SER A 313 -21.16 -33.64 2.09
N THR A 314 -20.01 -33.82 2.73
CA THR A 314 -19.63 -35.12 3.31
C THR A 314 -20.54 -35.47 4.49
N ALA A 315 -20.92 -34.52 5.32
CA ALA A 315 -21.90 -34.71 6.40
C ALA A 315 -23.25 -35.20 5.82
N GLN A 316 -23.73 -34.54 4.77
CA GLN A 316 -24.99 -34.90 4.11
C GLN A 316 -24.94 -36.23 3.38
N SER A 317 -23.74 -36.69 2.96
CA SER A 317 -23.58 -37.96 2.22
C SER A 317 -24.14 -39.18 2.99
N ILE A 318 -24.09 -39.17 4.31
CA ILE A 318 -24.61 -40.24 5.17
C ILE A 318 -26.14 -40.35 5.04
N THR A 319 -26.87 -39.23 5.02
CA THR A 319 -28.33 -39.20 4.85
C THR A 319 -28.77 -39.60 3.44
N ARG A 320 -27.91 -39.31 2.44
CA ARG A 320 -28.15 -39.66 1.01
C ARG A 320 -27.66 -41.09 0.64
N SER A 321 -27.00 -41.77 1.56
CA SER A 321 -26.42 -43.10 1.27
C SER A 321 -27.47 -44.14 0.82
N LYS A 322 -28.67 -44.13 1.44
CA LYS A 322 -29.80 -45.00 1.02
C LYS A 322 -30.22 -44.73 -0.41
N GLU A 323 -30.35 -43.45 -0.81
CA GLU A 323 -30.74 -43.05 -2.16
C GLU A 323 -29.70 -43.55 -3.18
N MET A 324 -28.40 -43.38 -2.87
CA MET A 324 -27.30 -43.85 -3.74
C MET A 324 -27.24 -45.36 -3.80
N GLY A 325 -27.52 -46.07 -2.72
CA GLY A 325 -27.62 -47.52 -2.69
C GLY A 325 -28.73 -48.03 -3.59
N ILE A 326 -29.92 -47.46 -3.51
CA ILE A 326 -31.08 -47.81 -4.36
C ILE A 326 -30.74 -47.55 -5.84
N ARG A 327 -30.15 -46.43 -6.20
CA ARG A 327 -29.75 -46.11 -7.58
C ARG A 327 -28.71 -47.10 -8.15
N LYS A 328 -27.79 -47.57 -7.31
CA LYS A 328 -26.83 -48.63 -7.72
C LYS A 328 -27.50 -49.98 -7.98
N VAL A 329 -28.43 -50.36 -7.12
CA VAL A 329 -29.21 -51.59 -7.31
C VAL A 329 -30.04 -51.51 -8.59
N LEU A 330 -30.56 -50.31 -8.91
CA LEU A 330 -31.30 -50.03 -10.15
C LEU A 330 -30.39 -49.85 -11.40
N GLY A 331 -29.08 -50.19 -11.32
CA GLY A 331 -28.16 -50.24 -12.46
C GLY A 331 -27.30 -48.97 -12.68
N SER A 332 -27.26 -48.01 -11.77
CA SER A 332 -26.35 -46.89 -11.91
C SER A 332 -24.91 -47.25 -11.55
N ASN A 333 -23.96 -47.05 -12.48
CA ASN A 333 -22.53 -47.29 -12.23
C ASN A 333 -21.86 -46.14 -11.47
N ARG A 334 -20.65 -46.43 -10.91
CA ARG A 334 -19.88 -45.48 -10.12
C ARG A 334 -19.56 -44.18 -10.89
N ARG A 335 -19.23 -44.28 -12.19
CA ARG A 335 -18.88 -43.12 -13.02
C ARG A 335 -20.09 -42.21 -13.27
N LYS A 336 -21.28 -42.77 -13.49
CA LYS A 336 -22.52 -42.02 -13.69
C LYS A 336 -22.93 -41.25 -12.43
N LEU A 337 -22.81 -41.87 -11.25
CA LEU A 337 -23.07 -41.23 -9.96
C LEU A 337 -22.05 -40.15 -9.67
N PHE A 338 -20.78 -40.39 -9.98
CA PHE A 338 -19.72 -39.36 -9.80
C PHE A 338 -20.04 -38.08 -10.60
N TRP A 339 -20.29 -38.21 -11.90
CA TRP A 339 -20.58 -37.04 -12.74
C TRP A 339 -21.92 -36.40 -12.40
N GLN A 340 -22.88 -37.13 -11.87
CA GLN A 340 -24.12 -36.54 -11.37
C GLN A 340 -23.87 -35.64 -10.16
N ILE A 341 -23.09 -36.10 -9.18
CA ILE A 341 -22.79 -35.31 -7.98
C ILE A 341 -21.92 -34.11 -8.35
N MET A 342 -20.94 -34.27 -9.25
CA MET A 342 -20.16 -33.16 -9.80
C MET A 342 -21.05 -32.13 -10.49
N GLY A 343 -22.05 -32.51 -11.24
CA GLY A 343 -23.02 -31.63 -11.87
C GLY A 343 -23.91 -30.87 -10.85
N GLU A 344 -24.32 -31.56 -9.77
CA GLU A 344 -25.03 -30.91 -8.65
C GLU A 344 -24.15 -29.85 -7.99
N THR A 345 -22.86 -30.16 -7.75
CA THR A 345 -21.88 -29.19 -7.21
C THR A 345 -21.67 -28.01 -8.17
N GLY A 346 -21.50 -28.30 -9.48
CA GLY A 346 -21.37 -27.25 -10.49
C GLY A 346 -22.54 -26.30 -10.56
N LEU A 347 -23.78 -26.82 -10.36
CA LEU A 347 -24.97 -25.98 -10.30
C LEU A 347 -24.97 -25.05 -9.07
N LEU A 348 -24.58 -25.56 -7.88
CA LEU A 348 -24.45 -24.77 -6.66
C LEU A 348 -23.38 -23.67 -6.83
N VAL A 349 -22.24 -24.03 -7.42
CA VAL A 349 -21.17 -23.07 -7.71
C VAL A 349 -21.62 -22.01 -8.72
N ALA A 350 -22.37 -22.39 -9.76
CA ALA A 350 -22.89 -21.43 -10.74
C ALA A 350 -23.81 -20.38 -10.08
N VAL A 351 -24.71 -20.82 -9.18
CA VAL A 351 -25.54 -19.89 -8.39
C VAL A 351 -24.67 -19.01 -7.47
N ALA A 352 -23.66 -19.60 -6.83
CA ALA A 352 -22.73 -18.88 -5.98
C ALA A 352 -21.91 -17.84 -6.78
N VAL A 353 -21.50 -18.13 -8.00
CA VAL A 353 -20.80 -17.20 -8.91
C VAL A 353 -21.68 -15.99 -9.27
N ILE A 354 -22.96 -16.23 -9.57
CA ILE A 354 -23.88 -15.13 -9.85
C ILE A 354 -24.03 -14.22 -8.63
N LEU A 355 -24.21 -14.82 -7.44
CA LEU A 355 -24.31 -14.06 -6.20
C LEU A 355 -22.97 -13.34 -5.88
N ALA A 356 -21.83 -13.98 -6.15
CA ALA A 356 -20.51 -13.40 -6.00
C ALA A 356 -20.32 -12.15 -6.87
N LEU A 357 -20.82 -12.14 -8.10
CA LEU A 357 -20.80 -10.96 -8.97
C LEU A 357 -21.62 -9.80 -8.38
N ILE A 358 -22.78 -10.09 -7.79
CA ILE A 358 -23.59 -9.07 -7.12
C ILE A 358 -22.84 -8.50 -5.92
N ILE A 359 -22.28 -9.37 -5.07
CA ILE A 359 -21.48 -8.94 -3.91
C ILE A 359 -20.26 -8.12 -4.37
N ALA A 360 -19.53 -8.58 -5.37
CA ALA A 360 -18.38 -7.87 -5.91
C ALA A 360 -18.78 -6.48 -6.44
N ARG A 361 -19.89 -6.37 -7.20
CA ARG A 361 -20.41 -5.09 -7.72
C ARG A 361 -20.72 -4.10 -6.61
N LEU A 362 -21.35 -4.55 -5.55
CA LEU A 362 -21.67 -3.72 -4.38
C LEU A 362 -20.41 -3.32 -3.59
N SER A 363 -19.37 -4.16 -3.61
CA SER A 363 -18.12 -3.93 -2.89
C SER A 363 -17.12 -3.03 -3.64
N VAL A 364 -17.25 -2.87 -4.98
CA VAL A 364 -16.32 -2.07 -5.80
C VAL A 364 -16.08 -0.66 -5.25
N PRO A 365 -17.11 0.14 -4.86
CA PRO A 365 -16.87 1.49 -4.34
C PRO A 365 -15.97 1.49 -3.09
N PHE A 366 -16.19 0.52 -2.19
CA PHE A 366 -15.38 0.37 -0.97
C PHE A 366 -13.94 -0.03 -1.30
N VAL A 367 -13.75 -0.99 -2.21
CA VAL A 367 -12.40 -1.44 -2.63
C VAL A 367 -11.64 -0.30 -3.29
N LYS A 368 -12.26 0.45 -4.20
CA LYS A 368 -11.64 1.64 -4.83
C LYS A 368 -11.16 2.65 -3.79
N HIS A 369 -12.01 2.94 -2.80
CA HIS A 369 -11.67 3.88 -1.73
C HIS A 369 -10.53 3.37 -0.85
N ILE A 370 -10.54 2.08 -0.49
CA ILE A 370 -9.51 1.47 0.38
C ILE A 370 -8.16 1.39 -0.34
N VAL A 371 -8.13 1.01 -1.63
CA VAL A 371 -6.88 0.81 -2.39
C VAL A 371 -6.43 2.07 -3.12
N SER A 372 -7.22 3.17 -3.03
CA SER A 372 -6.97 4.43 -3.77
C SER A 372 -6.84 4.24 -5.29
N MET A 373 -7.50 3.22 -5.85
CA MET A 373 -7.51 2.97 -7.29
C MET A 373 -8.28 4.07 -8.04
N GLN A 374 -7.62 4.73 -8.97
CA GLN A 374 -8.25 5.76 -9.81
C GLN A 374 -8.99 5.16 -11.02
N GLU A 375 -8.56 3.96 -11.46
CA GLU A 375 -9.18 3.26 -12.59
C GLU A 375 -10.59 2.74 -12.25
N GLU A 376 -11.47 2.74 -13.25
CA GLU A 376 -12.78 2.09 -13.12
C GLU A 376 -12.62 0.57 -13.19
N ILE A 377 -13.10 -0.12 -12.14
CA ILE A 377 -13.10 -1.59 -12.09
C ILE A 377 -14.22 -2.11 -13.01
N HIS A 378 -13.87 -2.52 -14.21
CA HIS A 378 -14.77 -3.14 -15.17
C HIS A 378 -14.95 -4.63 -14.88
N LEU A 379 -15.86 -4.97 -13.94
CA LEU A 379 -16.13 -6.38 -13.57
C LEU A 379 -16.52 -7.27 -14.75
N PHE A 380 -17.16 -6.71 -15.77
CA PHE A 380 -17.63 -7.43 -16.96
C PHE A 380 -16.64 -7.42 -18.13
N SER A 381 -15.39 -7.04 -17.90
CA SER A 381 -14.35 -7.21 -18.92
C SER A 381 -14.14 -8.70 -19.24
N VAL A 382 -13.80 -9.00 -20.50
CA VAL A 382 -13.56 -10.39 -20.95
C VAL A 382 -12.60 -11.14 -20.02
N THR A 383 -11.54 -10.45 -19.59
CA THR A 383 -10.53 -11.04 -18.71
C THR A 383 -11.08 -11.36 -17.32
N ASN A 384 -11.91 -10.49 -16.75
CA ASN A 384 -12.52 -10.71 -15.43
C ASN A 384 -13.59 -11.81 -15.49
N ILE A 385 -14.32 -11.91 -16.60
CA ILE A 385 -15.26 -13.02 -16.83
C ILE A 385 -14.52 -14.36 -16.96
N LEU A 386 -13.41 -14.39 -17.71
CA LEU A 386 -12.57 -15.58 -17.84
C LEU A 386 -11.96 -16.00 -16.50
N LEU A 387 -11.46 -15.04 -15.72
CA LEU A 387 -10.97 -15.28 -14.36
C LEU A 387 -12.06 -15.88 -13.48
N LEU A 388 -13.24 -15.30 -13.47
CA LEU A 388 -14.37 -15.79 -12.68
C LEU A 388 -14.81 -17.21 -13.14
N ALA A 389 -14.82 -17.48 -14.43
CA ALA A 389 -15.09 -18.82 -14.97
C ALA A 389 -14.02 -19.83 -14.50
N LEU A 390 -12.74 -19.43 -14.53
CA LEU A 390 -11.63 -20.26 -14.03
C LEU A 390 -11.76 -20.56 -12.54
N ILE A 391 -12.06 -19.53 -11.73
CA ILE A 391 -12.32 -19.68 -10.29
C ILE A 391 -13.51 -20.61 -10.07
N GLY A 392 -14.63 -20.43 -10.78
CA GLY A 392 -15.81 -21.29 -10.69
C GLY A 392 -15.52 -22.75 -11.05
N LEU A 393 -14.74 -23.01 -12.09
CA LEU A 393 -14.29 -24.34 -12.47
C LEU A 393 -13.38 -24.96 -11.40
N ALA A 394 -12.38 -24.20 -10.90
CA ALA A 394 -11.48 -24.64 -9.85
C ALA A 394 -12.24 -24.98 -8.56
N VAL A 395 -13.18 -24.12 -8.15
CA VAL A 395 -14.05 -24.36 -6.97
C VAL A 395 -14.91 -25.60 -7.19
N THR A 396 -15.53 -25.77 -8.36
CA THR A 396 -16.34 -26.95 -8.68
C THR A 396 -15.50 -28.23 -8.54
N PHE A 397 -14.28 -28.19 -9.04
CA PHE A 397 -13.37 -29.35 -8.97
C PHE A 397 -12.90 -29.61 -7.52
N LEU A 398 -12.37 -28.61 -6.84
CA LEU A 398 -11.85 -28.73 -5.47
C LEU A 398 -12.93 -29.11 -4.46
N ALA A 399 -14.09 -28.48 -4.52
CA ALA A 399 -15.19 -28.74 -3.61
C ALA A 399 -15.97 -30.03 -3.95
N GLY A 400 -16.04 -30.40 -5.25
CA GLY A 400 -16.88 -31.46 -5.72
C GLY A 400 -16.21 -32.84 -5.79
N ILE A 401 -14.87 -32.92 -6.02
CA ILE A 401 -14.18 -34.18 -6.28
C ILE A 401 -14.28 -35.15 -5.11
N TYR A 402 -14.00 -34.72 -3.90
CA TYR A 402 -14.00 -35.60 -2.74
C TYR A 402 -15.41 -36.14 -2.37
N PRO A 403 -16.46 -35.29 -2.24
CA PRO A 403 -17.82 -35.79 -2.04
C PRO A 403 -18.27 -36.75 -3.14
N SER A 404 -17.94 -36.44 -4.42
CA SER A 404 -18.31 -37.26 -5.54
C SER A 404 -17.65 -38.64 -5.51
N LEU A 405 -16.38 -38.72 -5.18
CA LEU A 405 -15.65 -40.00 -5.03
C LEU A 405 -16.19 -40.79 -3.84
N SER A 406 -16.40 -40.16 -2.69
CA SER A 406 -16.90 -40.79 -1.48
C SER A 406 -18.30 -41.37 -1.69
N MET A 407 -19.26 -40.56 -2.18
CA MET A 407 -20.66 -40.98 -2.37
C MET A 407 -20.82 -42.00 -3.48
N SER A 408 -20.05 -41.88 -4.58
CA SER A 408 -20.09 -42.89 -5.66
C SER A 408 -19.46 -44.24 -5.27
N GLY A 409 -18.62 -44.25 -4.22
CA GLY A 409 -17.94 -45.42 -3.69
C GLY A 409 -18.78 -46.30 -2.75
N PHE A 410 -19.94 -45.87 -2.23
CA PHE A 410 -20.74 -46.65 -1.28
C PHE A 410 -21.15 -48.03 -1.78
N ASN A 411 -21.02 -49.02 -0.88
CA ASN A 411 -21.49 -50.38 -1.17
C ASN A 411 -23.00 -50.46 -0.93
N PRO A 412 -23.83 -50.90 -1.90
CA PRO A 412 -25.28 -51.00 -1.80
C PRO A 412 -25.79 -51.80 -0.59
N ILE A 413 -25.11 -52.88 -0.26
CA ILE A 413 -25.54 -53.78 0.82
C ILE A 413 -25.42 -53.11 2.19
N THR A 414 -24.30 -52.40 2.42
CA THR A 414 -24.09 -51.69 3.68
C THR A 414 -24.96 -50.42 3.80
N ALA A 415 -25.26 -49.77 2.66
CA ALA A 415 -26.13 -48.62 2.58
C ALA A 415 -27.59 -48.93 2.94
N LEU A 416 -28.09 -50.09 2.51
CA LEU A 416 -29.46 -50.56 2.80
C LEU A 416 -29.64 -51.12 4.21
N LYS A 417 -28.60 -51.75 4.81
CA LYS A 417 -28.66 -52.36 6.15
C LYS A 417 -28.47 -51.40 7.32
N ASN A 418 -28.51 -50.09 7.11
CA ASN A 418 -28.22 -49.07 8.13
C ASN A 418 -26.89 -49.23 8.90
N LYS A 419 -25.99 -50.12 8.47
CA LYS A 419 -24.68 -50.38 9.09
C LYS A 419 -23.58 -49.42 8.65
N VAL A 420 -23.88 -48.38 7.86
CA VAL A 420 -22.90 -47.37 7.40
C VAL A 420 -22.35 -46.57 8.57
N MET A 421 -22.98 -46.64 9.74
CA MET A 421 -22.54 -45.90 10.95
C MET A 421 -21.26 -46.45 11.58
N SER A 422 -20.77 -47.66 11.22
CA SER A 422 -19.59 -48.26 11.86
C SER A 422 -18.41 -48.54 10.93
N ALA A 423 -18.58 -48.43 9.62
CA ALA A 423 -17.46 -48.64 8.71
C ALA A 423 -16.51 -47.45 8.77
N LYS A 424 -15.25 -47.70 9.04
CA LYS A 424 -14.11 -46.77 8.86
C LYS A 424 -14.00 -46.40 7.35
N VAL A 425 -14.98 -45.68 6.83
CA VAL A 425 -14.80 -44.92 5.60
C VAL A 425 -13.92 -43.75 6.02
N GLY A 426 -12.77 -43.54 5.42
CA GLY A 426 -11.73 -42.57 5.76
C GLY A 426 -12.18 -41.12 6.00
N GLY A 427 -13.50 -40.89 6.12
CA GLY A 427 -14.14 -39.58 6.24
C GLY A 427 -13.97 -38.87 7.59
N ILE A 428 -13.83 -39.58 8.70
CA ILE A 428 -13.73 -38.87 9.99
C ILE A 428 -12.35 -38.24 10.16
N SER A 429 -11.29 -38.93 9.75
CA SER A 429 -9.92 -38.36 9.85
C SER A 429 -9.71 -37.20 8.88
N LEU A 430 -10.17 -37.32 7.62
CA LEU A 430 -10.04 -36.23 6.65
C LEU A 430 -10.85 -34.99 7.03
N ARG A 431 -12.11 -35.17 7.48
CA ARG A 431 -12.95 -34.05 7.93
C ARG A 431 -12.33 -33.31 9.12
N ARG A 432 -11.76 -34.02 10.08
CA ARG A 432 -11.04 -33.40 11.21
C ARG A 432 -9.81 -32.63 10.68
N GLY A 433 -9.05 -33.20 9.79
CA GLY A 433 -7.91 -32.55 9.13
C GLY A 433 -8.31 -31.27 8.39
N LEU A 434 -9.41 -31.29 7.64
CA LEU A 434 -9.94 -30.13 6.95
C LEU A 434 -10.40 -29.03 7.92
N VAL A 435 -11.04 -29.39 9.04
CA VAL A 435 -11.41 -28.44 10.09
C VAL A 435 -10.17 -27.84 10.76
N VAL A 436 -9.15 -28.65 11.05
CA VAL A 436 -7.85 -28.17 11.57
C VAL A 436 -7.21 -27.18 10.61
N LEU A 437 -7.15 -27.51 9.32
CA LEU A 437 -6.59 -26.61 8.29
C LEU A 437 -7.38 -25.29 8.21
N GLN A 438 -8.72 -25.36 8.22
CA GLN A 438 -9.60 -24.19 8.19
C GLN A 438 -9.35 -23.26 9.39
N PHE A 439 -9.26 -23.81 10.60
CA PHE A 439 -8.98 -23.02 11.80
C PHE A 439 -7.54 -22.53 11.83
N ALA A 440 -6.57 -23.28 11.33
CA ALA A 440 -5.20 -22.83 11.23
C ALA A 440 -5.09 -21.58 10.32
N ILE A 441 -5.73 -21.60 9.15
CA ILE A 441 -5.81 -20.43 8.26
C ILE A 441 -6.50 -19.25 8.95
N SER A 442 -7.67 -19.48 9.59
CA SER A 442 -8.40 -18.42 10.30
C SER A 442 -7.56 -17.81 11.41
N GLN A 443 -6.85 -18.62 12.21
CA GLN A 443 -5.99 -18.14 13.29
C GLN A 443 -4.80 -17.37 12.77
N MET A 444 -4.15 -17.80 11.66
CA MET A 444 -3.09 -17.01 11.01
C MET A 444 -3.58 -15.63 10.59
N LEU A 445 -4.77 -15.54 9.98
CA LEU A 445 -5.35 -14.26 9.56
C LEU A 445 -5.74 -13.38 10.77
N ILE A 446 -6.27 -13.97 11.85
CA ILE A 446 -6.59 -13.24 13.08
C ILE A 446 -5.30 -12.69 13.74
N ILE A 447 -4.26 -13.52 13.88
CA ILE A 447 -2.97 -13.10 14.43
C ILE A 447 -2.39 -11.97 13.59
N GLY A 448 -2.31 -12.15 12.27
CA GLY A 448 -1.80 -11.13 11.34
C GLY A 448 -2.57 -9.81 11.45
N THR A 449 -3.90 -9.88 11.58
CA THR A 449 -4.73 -8.68 11.74
C THR A 449 -4.47 -7.99 13.08
N ILE A 450 -4.41 -8.74 14.20
CA ILE A 450 -4.14 -8.16 15.52
C ILE A 450 -2.78 -7.48 15.52
N VAL A 451 -1.75 -8.14 14.99
CA VAL A 451 -0.39 -7.59 14.92
C VAL A 451 -0.35 -6.34 14.02
N ALA A 452 -0.96 -6.39 12.84
CA ALA A 452 -0.97 -5.25 11.92
C ALA A 452 -1.71 -4.03 12.51
N VAL A 453 -2.87 -4.24 13.13
CA VAL A 453 -3.62 -3.16 13.80
C VAL A 453 -2.82 -2.60 14.97
N SER A 454 -2.23 -3.46 15.80
CA SER A 454 -1.42 -3.03 16.95
C SER A 454 -0.18 -2.25 16.51
N GLN A 455 0.46 -2.62 15.39
CA GLN A 455 1.58 -1.87 14.83
C GLN A 455 1.12 -0.49 14.31
N MET A 456 -0.02 -0.40 13.65
CA MET A 456 -0.57 0.87 13.19
C MET A 456 -0.97 1.78 14.36
N ASP A 457 -1.57 1.24 15.40
CA ASP A 457 -1.89 1.99 16.61
C ASP A 457 -0.62 2.45 17.35
N PHE A 458 0.42 1.61 17.41
CA PHE A 458 1.73 1.99 17.94
C PHE A 458 2.32 3.16 17.16
N ILE A 459 2.31 3.12 15.82
CA ILE A 459 2.81 4.18 14.95
C ILE A 459 2.06 5.50 15.17
N ARG A 460 0.73 5.45 15.23
CA ARG A 460 -0.11 6.65 15.40
C ARG A 460 0.10 7.35 16.74
N ASN A 461 0.36 6.56 17.80
CA ASN A 461 0.52 7.05 19.17
C ASN A 461 1.99 7.21 19.58
N ALA A 462 2.94 6.94 18.67
CA ALA A 462 4.36 7.08 18.96
C ALA A 462 4.72 8.54 19.24
N ASP A 463 5.59 8.74 20.21
CA ASP A 463 6.24 10.04 20.42
C ASP A 463 7.18 10.32 19.24
N LEU A 464 6.87 11.38 18.51
CA LEU A 464 7.66 11.82 17.38
C LEU A 464 8.84 12.70 17.77
N GLY A 465 8.92 13.13 19.04
CA GLY A 465 9.91 14.09 19.51
C GLY A 465 9.58 15.55 19.13
N PHE A 466 8.39 15.79 18.55
CA PHE A 466 7.88 17.12 18.21
C PHE A 466 6.35 17.16 18.30
N ASN A 467 5.78 18.37 18.35
CA ASN A 467 4.33 18.57 18.38
C ASN A 467 3.78 18.72 16.96
N LYS A 468 2.89 17.77 16.56
CA LYS A 468 2.18 17.79 15.27
C LYS A 468 0.79 18.41 15.36
N ASP A 469 0.20 18.50 16.56
CA ASP A 469 -1.20 18.85 16.74
C ASP A 469 -1.42 20.34 16.51
N ALA A 470 -2.48 20.67 15.78
CA ALA A 470 -2.85 22.05 15.44
C ALA A 470 -1.71 22.87 14.80
N VAL A 471 -0.82 22.22 14.03
CA VAL A 471 0.19 22.92 13.23
C VAL A 471 -0.30 22.97 11.78
N LEU A 472 -0.60 24.17 11.30
CA LEU A 472 -1.01 24.42 9.92
C LEU A 472 0.23 24.75 9.08
N MET A 473 0.45 23.99 8.00
CA MET A 473 1.53 24.19 7.03
C MET A 473 0.98 24.90 5.80
N LEU A 474 1.56 26.04 5.44
CA LEU A 474 1.26 26.78 4.22
C LEU A 474 2.40 26.62 3.23
N ASN A 475 2.09 26.51 1.93
CA ASN A 475 3.09 26.64 0.89
C ASN A 475 3.23 28.10 0.46
N ILE A 476 4.45 28.56 0.29
CA ILE A 476 4.78 29.88 -0.24
C ILE A 476 5.78 29.74 -1.38
N SER A 477 5.70 30.65 -2.36
CA SER A 477 6.68 30.66 -3.43
C SER A 477 8.03 31.23 -2.98
N ILE A 478 9.12 30.72 -3.57
CA ILE A 478 10.49 31.16 -3.33
C ILE A 478 10.98 32.19 -4.37
N ASP A 479 10.07 32.74 -5.20
CA ASP A 479 10.43 33.82 -6.12
C ASP A 479 10.83 35.10 -5.35
N SER A 480 11.61 35.98 -5.99
CA SER A 480 12.16 37.19 -5.37
C SER A 480 11.08 38.12 -4.80
N SER A 481 9.90 38.21 -5.45
CA SER A 481 8.77 39.00 -4.96
C SER A 481 8.22 38.44 -3.67
N SER A 482 7.96 37.14 -3.64
CA SER A 482 7.44 36.42 -2.47
C SER A 482 8.42 36.45 -1.31
N MET A 483 9.73 36.21 -1.56
CA MET A 483 10.77 36.32 -0.52
C MET A 483 10.86 37.69 0.09
N SER A 484 10.66 38.77 -0.68
CA SER A 484 10.67 40.15 -0.14
C SER A 484 9.49 40.43 0.80
N LYS A 485 8.34 39.77 0.60
CA LYS A 485 7.11 39.92 1.39
C LYS A 485 7.09 39.03 2.64
N GLN A 486 7.97 38.04 2.79
CA GLN A 486 7.94 37.08 3.90
C GLN A 486 7.93 37.72 5.28
N TYR A 487 8.74 38.76 5.51
CA TYR A 487 8.78 39.44 6.79
C TYR A 487 7.44 40.12 7.14
N ALA A 488 6.87 40.88 6.20
CA ALA A 488 5.58 41.55 6.40
C ALA A 488 4.46 40.54 6.59
N PHE A 489 4.46 39.49 5.78
CA PHE A 489 3.51 38.38 5.89
C PHE A 489 3.57 37.70 7.26
N GLY A 490 4.76 37.32 7.73
CA GLY A 490 4.93 36.76 9.06
C GLY A 490 4.46 37.65 10.20
N LYS A 491 4.70 38.99 10.07
CA LYS A 491 4.23 39.99 11.05
C LYS A 491 2.69 40.05 11.07
N ASP A 492 2.03 39.98 9.92
CA ASP A 492 0.58 40.07 9.86
C ASP A 492 -0.08 38.76 10.33
N LEU A 493 0.52 37.60 10.03
CA LEU A 493 0.08 36.29 10.57
C LEU A 493 0.13 36.27 12.11
N LYS A 494 1.17 36.84 12.73
CA LYS A 494 1.31 36.94 14.20
C LYS A 494 0.23 37.79 14.86
N LYS A 495 -0.46 38.67 14.13
CA LYS A 495 -1.56 39.48 14.66
C LYS A 495 -2.88 38.72 14.72
N ILE A 496 -3.00 37.56 14.05
CA ILE A 496 -4.23 36.81 14.02
C ILE A 496 -4.45 36.15 15.40
N PRO A 497 -5.59 36.43 16.05
CA PRO A 497 -5.94 35.76 17.30
C PRO A 497 -6.02 34.24 17.08
N GLY A 498 -5.23 33.46 17.83
CA GLY A 498 -5.17 32.00 17.68
C GLY A 498 -3.93 31.50 16.98
N VAL A 499 -3.05 32.38 16.46
CA VAL A 499 -1.70 32.00 16.01
C VAL A 499 -0.73 32.19 17.19
N GLU A 500 -0.17 31.08 17.67
CA GLU A 500 0.77 31.08 18.82
C GLU A 500 2.21 31.30 18.37
N ASN A 501 2.66 30.50 17.38
CA ASN A 501 4.02 30.52 16.86
C ASN A 501 4.04 30.42 15.34
N ILE A 502 5.09 30.91 14.72
CA ILE A 502 5.31 30.90 13.28
C ILE A 502 6.76 30.52 13.01
N SER A 503 6.97 29.70 11.98
CA SER A 503 8.28 29.37 11.43
C SER A 503 8.26 29.32 9.91
N PHE A 504 9.24 29.95 9.28
CA PHE A 504 9.56 29.78 7.87
C PHE A 504 10.60 28.67 7.71
N THR A 505 10.35 27.73 6.82
CA THR A 505 11.18 26.53 6.69
C THR A 505 11.14 25.94 5.28
N SER A 506 12.17 25.16 4.91
CA SER A 506 12.07 24.27 3.74
C SER A 506 11.06 23.15 3.98
N ASP A 507 11.08 22.58 5.18
CA ASP A 507 10.28 21.37 5.52
C ASP A 507 9.92 21.35 7.00
N PRO A 508 8.76 20.77 7.38
CA PRO A 508 8.47 20.46 8.78
C PRO A 508 9.43 19.40 9.33
N PRO A 509 9.42 19.12 10.63
CA PRO A 509 10.27 18.09 11.23
C PRO A 509 10.13 16.73 10.53
N ALA A 510 8.90 16.24 10.34
CA ALA A 510 8.64 15.05 9.55
C ALA A 510 8.25 15.41 8.11
N SER A 511 9.04 14.99 7.16
CA SER A 511 8.85 15.25 5.74
C SER A 511 9.48 14.12 4.90
N ASP A 512 8.89 13.80 3.75
CA ASP A 512 9.49 12.89 2.75
C ASP A 512 10.63 13.57 1.99
N ASN A 513 10.69 14.90 1.98
CA ASN A 513 11.77 15.66 1.37
C ASN A 513 12.96 15.71 2.35
N ASN A 514 14.01 14.95 2.05
CA ASN A 514 15.19 14.82 2.89
C ASN A 514 16.45 15.22 2.14
N TRP A 515 16.86 16.48 2.35
CA TRP A 515 18.13 16.96 1.83
C TRP A 515 19.26 16.36 2.65
N SER A 516 20.28 15.85 2.00
CA SER A 516 21.49 15.35 2.66
C SER A 516 22.73 15.77 1.91
N THR A 517 23.83 15.96 2.64
CA THR A 517 25.13 16.33 2.05
C THR A 517 26.29 15.73 2.82
N ASN A 518 27.45 15.69 2.19
CA ASN A 518 28.71 15.43 2.88
C ASN A 518 29.06 16.62 3.77
N PHE A 519 29.76 16.35 4.86
CA PHE A 519 30.15 17.38 5.79
C PHE A 519 31.48 17.07 6.46
N ALA A 520 32.12 18.10 6.99
CA ALA A 520 33.28 18.00 7.85
C ALA A 520 32.96 18.60 9.23
N PHE A 521 33.48 18.01 10.30
CA PHE A 521 33.27 18.42 11.67
C PHE A 521 34.58 18.90 12.30
N ASP A 522 34.52 20.07 12.94
CA ASP A 522 35.59 20.65 13.78
C ASP A 522 36.95 20.60 13.09
N HIS A 523 37.02 21.08 11.86
CA HIS A 523 38.22 21.13 10.99
C HIS A 523 38.84 19.76 10.62
N ARG A 524 38.09 18.65 10.85
CA ARG A 524 38.51 17.32 10.39
C ARG A 524 38.26 17.18 8.88
N PRO A 525 38.79 16.12 8.24
CA PRO A 525 38.36 15.71 6.89
C PRO A 525 36.84 15.43 6.86
N ASP A 526 36.27 15.38 5.65
CA ASP A 526 34.85 14.98 5.47
C ASP A 526 34.58 13.66 6.18
N GLU A 527 33.49 13.67 6.94
CA GLU A 527 33.02 12.50 7.67
C GLU A 527 32.55 11.40 6.69
N LYS A 528 32.50 10.16 7.15
CA LYS A 528 32.19 8.99 6.32
C LYS A 528 30.70 8.66 6.24
N PHE A 529 29.85 9.51 6.83
CA PHE A 529 28.41 9.47 6.78
C PHE A 529 27.87 10.84 6.35
N GLN A 530 26.59 10.91 5.96
CA GLN A 530 25.93 12.15 5.54
C GLN A 530 25.18 12.82 6.68
N VAL A 531 25.09 14.14 6.61
CA VAL A 531 24.18 14.91 7.46
C VAL A 531 22.91 15.28 6.67
N HIS A 532 21.76 15.09 7.30
CA HIS A 532 20.47 15.56 6.80
C HIS A 532 20.25 17.01 7.21
N LEU A 533 19.65 17.80 6.31
CA LEU A 533 19.48 19.24 6.48
C LEU A 533 18.01 19.59 6.68
N LYS A 534 17.76 20.48 7.64
CA LYS A 534 16.51 21.22 7.74
C LYS A 534 16.86 22.70 7.72
N PHE A 535 16.35 23.41 6.71
CA PHE A 535 16.53 24.85 6.62
C PHE A 535 15.34 25.52 7.27
N ALA A 536 15.59 26.27 8.35
CA ALA A 536 14.53 26.86 9.14
C ALA A 536 14.95 28.17 9.83
N ASP A 537 13.99 29.01 10.13
CA ASP A 537 14.19 30.19 10.93
C ASP A 537 14.22 29.87 12.44
N THR A 538 14.47 30.87 13.27
CA THR A 538 14.54 30.74 14.73
C THR A 538 13.21 30.33 15.40
N GLY A 539 12.09 30.46 14.71
CA GLY A 539 10.76 30.05 15.17
C GLY A 539 10.54 28.52 15.17
N TYR A 540 11.41 27.78 14.50
CA TYR A 540 11.23 26.35 14.24
C TYR A 540 11.06 25.51 15.51
N LEU A 541 11.94 25.71 16.50
CA LEU A 541 11.87 24.97 17.76
C LEU A 541 10.53 25.19 18.47
N ASN A 542 10.09 26.44 18.58
CA ASN A 542 8.86 26.78 19.31
C ASN A 542 7.60 26.35 18.54
N THR A 543 7.61 26.50 17.21
CA THR A 543 6.45 26.14 16.37
C THR A 543 6.18 24.64 16.41
N PHE A 544 7.23 23.83 16.39
CA PHE A 544 7.13 22.37 16.38
C PHE A 544 7.39 21.73 17.75
N GLY A 545 7.68 22.52 18.81
CA GLY A 545 7.89 22.02 20.16
C GLY A 545 9.14 21.15 20.32
N LEU A 546 10.19 21.40 19.51
CA LEU A 546 11.48 20.72 19.63
C LEU A 546 12.23 21.17 20.87
N GLN A 547 12.85 20.23 21.58
CA GLN A 547 13.54 20.48 22.84
C GLN A 547 15.06 20.52 22.63
N LEU A 548 15.73 21.50 23.26
CA LEU A 548 17.19 21.52 23.35
C LEU A 548 17.68 20.53 24.42
N ALA A 549 18.70 19.76 24.08
CA ALA A 549 19.45 18.93 25.04
C ALA A 549 20.59 19.76 25.70
N ALA A 550 21.23 20.67 24.90
CA ALA A 550 22.26 21.57 25.38
C ALA A 550 22.38 22.84 24.53
N GLY A 551 22.98 23.87 25.05
CA GLY A 551 23.23 25.14 24.34
C GLY A 551 22.02 26.04 24.18
N ARG A 552 21.98 26.76 23.06
CA ARG A 552 20.91 27.72 22.74
C ARG A 552 20.57 27.69 21.26
N ASN A 553 19.41 28.26 20.90
CA ASN A 553 19.03 28.44 19.50
C ASN A 553 19.99 29.40 18.79
N TYR A 554 20.07 29.31 17.47
CA TYR A 554 20.85 30.25 16.65
C TYR A 554 20.13 31.59 16.51
N GLU A 555 20.91 32.63 16.21
CA GLU A 555 20.40 33.96 15.96
C GLU A 555 19.78 34.07 14.54
N PRO A 556 18.82 35.00 14.32
CA PRO A 556 18.23 35.21 13.00
C PRO A 556 19.30 35.49 11.94
N SER A 557 19.23 34.76 10.82
CA SER A 557 20.13 34.92 9.69
C SER A 557 19.43 34.48 8.39
N ASP A 558 19.75 35.12 7.29
CA ASP A 558 19.28 34.76 5.96
C ASP A 558 20.19 33.70 5.31
N THR A 559 21.35 33.43 5.90
CA THR A 559 22.39 32.52 5.39
C THR A 559 22.88 31.54 6.45
N THR A 560 23.50 30.46 6.02
CA THR A 560 24.11 29.46 6.92
C THR A 560 25.33 30.07 7.65
N ARG A 561 25.24 30.27 8.96
CA ARG A 561 26.34 30.73 9.82
C ARG A 561 26.42 29.92 11.09
N ALA A 562 25.29 29.54 11.64
CA ALA A 562 25.18 28.80 12.88
C ALA A 562 23.94 27.90 12.80
N GLY A 563 23.93 26.79 13.52
CA GLY A 563 22.81 25.85 13.52
C GLY A 563 22.85 24.89 14.71
N LEU A 564 21.90 23.96 14.69
CA LEU A 564 21.70 22.94 15.73
C LEU A 564 21.93 21.56 15.15
N ILE A 565 22.59 20.69 15.88
CA ILE A 565 22.65 19.25 15.57
C ILE A 565 21.67 18.48 16.46
N ASN A 566 21.31 17.25 16.06
CA ASN A 566 20.54 16.35 16.93
C ASN A 566 21.44 15.37 17.69
N GLU A 567 20.87 14.65 18.68
CA GLU A 567 21.62 13.68 19.50
C GLU A 567 22.16 12.52 18.65
N ALA A 568 21.43 12.08 17.62
CA ALA A 568 21.90 11.04 16.71
C ALA A 568 23.20 11.45 16.00
N MET A 569 23.32 12.71 15.58
CA MET A 569 24.57 13.22 15.00
C MET A 569 25.69 13.27 16.02
N LEU A 570 25.39 13.70 17.23
CA LEU A 570 26.36 13.73 18.34
C LEU A 570 26.97 12.36 18.59
N HIS A 571 26.12 11.32 18.67
CA HIS A 571 26.57 9.95 18.92
C HIS A 571 27.39 9.39 17.76
N MET A 572 27.02 9.67 16.52
CA MET A 572 27.81 9.22 15.34
C MET A 572 29.16 9.92 15.24
N LEU A 573 29.30 11.14 15.80
CA LEU A 573 30.59 11.81 15.94
C LEU A 573 31.45 11.28 17.10
N GLY A 574 30.95 10.30 17.86
CA GLY A 574 31.63 9.66 18.98
C GLY A 574 31.57 10.45 20.28
N MET A 575 30.67 11.41 20.40
CA MET A 575 30.49 12.25 21.60
C MET A 575 29.29 11.75 22.43
N GLN A 576 29.38 11.94 23.76
CA GLN A 576 28.34 11.47 24.69
C GLN A 576 27.61 12.65 25.35
N ASP A 577 28.32 13.71 25.70
CA ASP A 577 27.73 14.90 26.34
C ASP A 577 27.32 15.93 25.27
N PRO A 578 26.01 16.29 25.20
CA PRO A 578 25.57 17.32 24.26
C PRO A 578 26.28 18.66 24.42
N ALA A 579 26.79 19.00 25.60
CA ALA A 579 27.53 20.24 25.83
C ALA A 579 28.86 20.29 25.07
N ASP A 580 29.50 19.15 24.81
CA ASP A 580 30.80 19.09 24.13
C ASP A 580 30.74 19.50 22.65
N ALA A 581 29.56 19.42 22.04
CA ALA A 581 29.35 19.84 20.65
C ALA A 581 29.10 21.35 20.51
N VAL A 582 28.68 22.02 21.58
CA VAL A 582 28.40 23.47 21.55
C VAL A 582 29.70 24.24 21.40
N GLY A 583 29.73 25.17 20.44
CA GLY A 583 30.94 25.93 20.10
C GLY A 583 31.86 25.27 19.06
N LYS A 584 31.63 24.00 18.70
CA LYS A 584 32.29 23.34 17.57
C LYS A 584 31.76 23.85 16.25
N THR A 585 32.43 23.50 15.16
CA THR A 585 32.05 23.95 13.83
C THR A 585 31.73 22.79 12.88
N LEU A 586 30.84 23.05 11.92
CA LEU A 586 30.44 22.11 10.88
C LEU A 586 30.48 22.78 9.52
N ARG A 587 31.10 22.12 8.53
CA ARG A 587 31.15 22.59 7.15
C ARG A 587 30.29 21.67 6.27
N LEU A 588 29.32 22.25 5.57
CA LEU A 588 28.48 21.56 4.61
C LEU A 588 29.14 21.53 3.24
N GLY A 589 29.41 20.36 2.70
CA GLY A 589 30.06 20.21 1.38
C GLY A 589 31.35 21.02 1.27
N GLY A 590 31.45 21.83 0.22
CA GLY A 590 32.56 22.79 0.00
C GLY A 590 32.32 24.19 0.56
N GLY A 591 31.27 24.40 1.38
CA GLY A 591 30.86 25.71 1.90
C GLY A 591 31.69 26.23 3.08
N ASN A 592 31.12 27.18 3.81
CA ASN A 592 31.74 27.80 4.99
C ASN A 592 31.53 26.95 6.25
N TRP A 593 32.37 27.20 7.26
CA TRP A 593 32.22 26.62 8.59
C TRP A 593 31.08 27.31 9.34
N ASN A 594 30.16 26.53 9.86
CA ASN A 594 28.98 26.96 10.62
C ASN A 594 29.18 26.61 12.10
N LEU A 595 28.85 27.53 12.99
CA LEU A 595 28.93 27.30 14.44
C LEU A 595 27.76 26.40 14.91
N ILE A 596 28.06 25.39 15.70
CA ILE A 596 27.03 24.62 16.43
C ILE A 596 26.71 25.38 17.72
N THR A 597 25.49 25.92 17.80
CA THR A 597 25.03 26.73 18.96
C THR A 597 24.30 25.90 19.99
N GLY A 598 23.83 24.71 19.62
CA GLY A 598 23.13 23.83 20.54
C GLY A 598 22.88 22.45 19.92
N VAL A 599 22.39 21.57 20.76
CA VAL A 599 22.00 20.20 20.42
C VAL A 599 20.50 20.05 20.73
N VAL A 600 19.71 19.59 19.76
CA VAL A 600 18.31 19.25 19.95
C VAL A 600 18.15 17.78 20.25
N LYS A 601 17.17 17.43 21.08
CA LYS A 601 16.81 16.03 21.28
C LYS A 601 16.38 15.40 19.95
N ASP A 602 16.55 14.09 19.84
CA ASP A 602 16.17 13.36 18.65
C ASP A 602 14.66 13.47 18.37
N PHE A 603 14.34 13.63 17.10
CA PHE A 603 12.97 13.61 16.59
C PHE A 603 12.86 12.81 15.29
N LYS A 604 11.67 12.35 14.99
CA LYS A 604 11.40 11.51 13.81
C LYS A 604 11.25 12.37 12.57
N ALA A 605 12.31 12.45 11.78
CA ALA A 605 12.34 13.33 10.60
C ALA A 605 11.64 12.73 9.36
N SER A 606 11.34 11.43 9.40
CA SER A 606 10.64 10.71 8.33
C SER A 606 9.74 9.63 8.94
N SER A 607 9.29 8.69 8.11
CA SER A 607 8.51 7.55 8.56
C SER A 607 9.23 6.76 9.67
N LEU A 608 8.47 6.21 10.63
CA LEU A 608 8.95 5.30 11.70
C LEU A 608 9.51 3.96 11.16
N ARG A 609 9.52 3.79 9.84
CA ARG A 609 10.26 2.72 9.16
C ARG A 609 11.77 2.94 9.20
N SER A 610 12.21 4.19 9.33
CA SER A 610 13.62 4.58 9.30
C SER A 610 14.14 4.94 10.70
N GLU A 611 15.44 4.78 10.89
CA GLU A 611 16.16 5.29 12.05
C GLU A 611 16.17 6.83 12.07
N VAL A 612 16.39 7.40 13.26
CA VAL A 612 16.71 8.82 13.37
C VAL A 612 18.06 9.09 12.71
N LYS A 613 18.06 10.01 11.75
CA LYS A 613 19.26 10.34 10.98
C LYS A 613 20.04 11.49 11.64
N PRO A 614 21.38 11.54 11.44
CA PRO A 614 22.17 12.71 11.79
C PRO A 614 21.61 13.96 11.10
N MET A 615 21.36 15.03 11.85
CA MET A 615 20.67 16.19 11.32
C MET A 615 21.34 17.49 11.72
N PHE A 616 21.32 18.47 10.81
CA PHE A 616 21.71 19.84 11.04
C PHE A 616 20.59 20.79 10.65
N ILE A 617 20.04 21.53 11.61
CA ILE A 617 19.01 22.57 11.43
C ILE A 617 19.73 23.91 11.33
N VAL A 618 19.56 24.60 10.21
CA VAL A 618 20.35 25.81 9.90
C VAL A 618 19.52 26.82 9.13
N PRO A 619 19.67 28.14 9.34
CA PRO A 619 18.94 29.14 8.57
C PRO A 619 19.47 29.23 7.13
N TYR A 620 18.57 29.24 6.16
CA TYR A 620 18.87 29.56 4.76
C TYR A 620 17.60 29.99 4.03
N LYS A 621 17.33 31.29 4.07
CA LYS A 621 16.10 31.91 3.58
C LYS A 621 15.73 31.58 2.12
N PRO A 622 16.68 31.46 1.16
CA PRO A 622 16.34 31.18 -0.24
C PRO A 622 15.54 29.91 -0.51
N VAL A 623 15.49 28.97 0.47
CA VAL A 623 14.74 27.70 0.33
C VAL A 623 13.56 27.59 1.28
N TYR A 624 13.12 28.70 1.90
CA TYR A 624 11.91 28.68 2.74
C TYR A 624 10.66 28.69 1.86
N GLU A 625 10.19 27.52 1.53
CA GLU A 625 8.99 27.32 0.70
C GLU A 625 7.74 26.99 1.51
N ARG A 626 7.87 26.89 2.83
CA ARG A 626 6.76 26.56 3.75
C ARG A 626 6.74 27.48 4.96
N VAL A 627 5.53 27.67 5.49
CA VAL A 627 5.31 28.36 6.77
C VAL A 627 4.53 27.44 7.68
N GLY A 628 5.12 27.10 8.82
CA GLY A 628 4.44 26.39 9.90
C GLY A 628 3.79 27.38 10.86
N LEU A 629 2.51 27.18 11.16
CA LEU A 629 1.75 27.98 12.11
C LEU A 629 1.26 27.07 13.24
N LYS A 630 1.72 27.29 14.46
CA LYS A 630 1.12 26.67 15.64
C LYS A 630 -0.14 27.45 16.00
N LEU A 631 -1.27 26.77 15.98
CA LEU A 631 -2.58 27.36 16.23
C LEU A 631 -3.12 26.96 17.59
N HIS A 632 -3.91 27.85 18.19
CA HIS A 632 -4.69 27.51 19.37
C HIS A 632 -5.83 26.55 18.97
N SER A 633 -6.05 25.47 19.73
CA SER A 633 -7.04 24.43 19.40
C SER A 633 -8.50 24.93 19.38
N ALA A 634 -8.79 26.07 20.00
CA ALA A 634 -10.10 26.68 19.95
C ALA A 634 -10.33 27.44 18.62
N ASN A 635 -11.38 27.11 17.88
CA ASN A 635 -11.79 27.79 16.64
C ASN A 635 -10.80 27.71 15.46
N LEU A 636 -10.19 26.55 15.22
CA LEU A 636 -9.24 26.31 14.12
C LEU A 636 -9.77 26.79 12.76
N ALA A 637 -11.02 26.50 12.43
CA ALA A 637 -11.61 26.88 11.13
C ALA A 637 -11.67 28.42 10.94
N LYS A 638 -11.99 29.18 11.99
CA LYS A 638 -12.00 30.64 11.92
C LYS A 638 -10.59 31.20 11.74
N THR A 639 -9.64 30.68 12.53
CA THR A 639 -8.24 31.10 12.42
C THR A 639 -7.67 30.79 11.04
N GLN A 640 -7.98 29.60 10.48
CA GLN A 640 -7.56 29.24 9.12
C GLN A 640 -8.14 30.19 8.06
N ALA A 641 -9.41 30.59 8.16
CA ALA A 641 -10.02 31.54 7.24
C ALA A 641 -9.36 32.96 7.32
N GLU A 642 -8.96 33.39 8.51
CA GLU A 642 -8.21 34.64 8.69
C GLU A 642 -6.79 34.51 8.11
N VAL A 643 -6.12 33.37 8.29
CA VAL A 643 -4.82 33.06 7.67
C VAL A 643 -4.93 33.13 6.15
N GLU A 644 -5.95 32.48 5.56
CA GLU A 644 -6.20 32.51 4.12
C GLU A 644 -6.40 33.93 3.60
N LYS A 645 -7.15 34.76 4.32
CA LYS A 645 -7.34 36.17 3.96
C LYS A 645 -6.03 36.94 3.94
N VAL A 646 -5.18 36.77 4.95
CA VAL A 646 -3.85 37.40 5.01
C VAL A 646 -2.96 36.89 3.90
N TYR A 647 -2.97 35.58 3.62
CA TYR A 647 -2.22 34.98 2.52
C TYR A 647 -2.62 35.59 1.17
N ASN A 648 -3.91 35.63 0.87
CA ASN A 648 -4.43 36.18 -0.38
C ASN A 648 -4.17 37.68 -0.55
N ALA A 649 -4.03 38.41 0.55
CA ALA A 649 -3.65 39.83 0.53
C ALA A 649 -2.16 40.04 0.16
N HIS A 650 -1.27 39.15 0.62
CA HIS A 650 0.17 39.23 0.34
C HIS A 650 0.56 38.58 -0.99
N PHE A 651 -0.11 37.47 -1.33
CA PHE A 651 0.21 36.63 -2.49
C PHE A 651 -1.00 36.42 -3.40
N PRO A 652 -1.63 37.52 -3.90
CA PRO A 652 -2.82 37.41 -4.73
C PRO A 652 -2.58 36.65 -6.04
N GLU A 653 -1.33 36.53 -6.49
CA GLU A 653 -0.90 35.79 -7.68
C GLU A 653 -0.83 34.28 -7.48
N TYR A 654 -0.80 33.80 -6.22
CA TYR A 654 -0.70 32.37 -5.86
C TYR A 654 -2.02 31.85 -5.31
N ALA A 655 -2.28 30.57 -5.53
CA ALA A 655 -3.39 29.87 -4.90
C ALA A 655 -3.04 29.50 -3.46
N TYR A 656 -3.94 29.78 -2.53
CA TYR A 656 -3.79 29.35 -1.14
C TYR A 656 -3.82 27.83 -1.04
N THR A 657 -2.78 27.27 -0.44
CA THR A 657 -2.70 25.84 -0.12
C THR A 657 -2.21 25.65 1.31
N ALA A 658 -2.99 24.89 2.07
CA ALA A 658 -2.68 24.61 3.46
C ALA A 658 -3.09 23.19 3.82
N SER A 659 -2.33 22.54 4.72
CA SER A 659 -2.68 21.24 5.30
C SER A 659 -2.22 21.20 6.74
N PHE A 660 -2.92 20.44 7.58
CA PHE A 660 -2.43 20.18 8.92
C PHE A 660 -1.28 19.17 8.90
N LEU A 661 -0.30 19.37 9.79
CA LEU A 661 0.90 18.52 9.85
C LEU A 661 0.57 17.07 10.20
N ASP A 662 -0.41 16.84 11.06
CA ASP A 662 -0.88 15.49 11.40
C ASP A 662 -1.54 14.78 10.20
N GLU A 663 -2.26 15.51 9.33
CA GLU A 663 -2.79 14.98 8.07
C GLU A 663 -1.65 14.57 7.12
N SER A 664 -0.63 15.42 7.00
CA SER A 664 0.55 15.14 6.16
C SER A 664 1.33 13.91 6.67
N ILE A 665 1.48 13.76 7.99
CA ILE A 665 2.12 12.57 8.60
C ILE A 665 1.26 11.32 8.37
N ASN A 666 -0.07 11.43 8.43
CA ASN A 666 -0.96 10.30 8.17
C ASN A 666 -0.86 9.79 6.72
N GLU A 667 -0.54 10.67 5.75
CA GLU A 667 -0.31 10.24 4.36
C GLU A 667 0.89 9.27 4.24
N PHE A 668 1.96 9.42 5.05
CA PHE A 668 3.09 8.47 5.07
C PHE A 668 2.66 7.03 5.37
N TYR A 669 1.61 6.87 6.18
CA TYR A 669 1.11 5.56 6.62
C TYR A 669 -0.21 5.17 5.96
N LYS A 670 -0.65 5.92 4.96
CA LYS A 670 -1.93 5.68 4.29
C LYS A 670 -2.01 4.28 3.68
N GLN A 671 -0.98 3.88 2.97
CA GLN A 671 -0.92 2.54 2.36
C GLN A 671 -0.92 1.44 3.42
N ASP A 672 -0.14 1.58 4.50
CA ASP A 672 -0.11 0.62 5.61
C ASP A 672 -1.46 0.52 6.32
N SER A 673 -2.12 1.66 6.54
CA SER A 673 -3.46 1.72 7.13
C SER A 673 -4.51 1.07 6.25
N GLN A 674 -4.41 1.25 4.93
CA GLN A 674 -5.28 0.60 3.95
C GLN A 674 -5.08 -0.91 3.93
N LEU A 675 -3.83 -1.38 3.96
CA LEU A 675 -3.51 -2.80 4.05
C LEU A 675 -4.00 -3.42 5.36
N ALA A 676 -3.82 -2.75 6.50
CA ALA A 676 -4.33 -3.20 7.80
C ALA A 676 -5.87 -3.30 7.77
N LEU A 677 -6.56 -2.36 7.13
CA LEU A 677 -8.01 -2.43 6.95
C LEU A 677 -8.43 -3.61 6.06
N LEU A 678 -7.72 -3.87 4.96
CA LEU A 678 -7.95 -5.05 4.13
C LEU A 678 -7.78 -6.35 4.93
N TYR A 679 -6.69 -6.47 5.71
CA TYR A 679 -6.48 -7.64 6.57
C TYR A 679 -7.61 -7.82 7.57
N LYS A 680 -8.10 -6.74 8.20
CA LYS A 680 -9.24 -6.77 9.12
C LYS A 680 -10.52 -7.29 8.43
N ILE A 681 -10.83 -6.81 7.23
CA ILE A 681 -12.00 -7.24 6.46
C ILE A 681 -11.87 -8.72 6.09
N PHE A 682 -10.74 -9.15 5.56
CA PHE A 682 -10.55 -10.53 5.10
C PHE A 682 -10.45 -11.52 6.27
N ALA A 683 -9.88 -11.13 7.40
CA ALA A 683 -9.95 -11.94 8.62
C ALA A 683 -11.39 -12.09 9.12
N GLY A 684 -12.17 -11.02 9.09
CA GLY A 684 -13.61 -11.07 9.40
C GLY A 684 -14.39 -12.01 8.47
N LEU A 685 -14.14 -11.94 7.16
CA LEU A 685 -14.74 -12.85 6.19
C LEU A 685 -14.32 -14.31 6.41
N ALA A 686 -13.05 -14.54 6.72
CA ALA A 686 -12.51 -15.86 7.03
C ALA A 686 -13.19 -16.47 8.28
N VAL A 687 -13.31 -15.67 9.33
CA VAL A 687 -14.04 -16.06 10.55
C VAL A 687 -15.50 -16.36 10.25
N PHE A 688 -16.16 -15.51 9.47
CA PHE A 688 -17.57 -15.70 9.08
C PHE A 688 -17.77 -17.00 8.31
N ILE A 689 -16.92 -17.31 7.32
CA ILE A 689 -16.96 -18.57 6.57
C ILE A 689 -16.71 -19.76 7.52
N ALA A 690 -15.79 -19.64 8.46
CA ALA A 690 -15.52 -20.69 9.46
C ALA A 690 -16.75 -20.94 10.36
N CYS A 691 -17.43 -19.86 10.80
CA CYS A 691 -18.66 -19.97 11.57
C CYS A 691 -19.79 -20.68 10.80
N LEU A 692 -19.99 -20.34 9.53
CA LEU A 692 -20.96 -21.01 8.67
C LEU A 692 -20.67 -22.52 8.57
N GLY A 693 -19.38 -22.89 8.46
CA GLY A 693 -18.94 -24.28 8.41
C GLY A 693 -19.24 -25.03 9.71
N LEU A 694 -18.89 -24.44 10.83
CA LEU A 694 -19.17 -25.00 12.15
C LEU A 694 -20.66 -25.14 12.41
N TYR A 695 -21.44 -24.10 12.14
CA TYR A 695 -22.88 -24.12 12.31
C TYR A 695 -23.55 -25.26 11.53
N GLY A 696 -23.13 -25.42 10.27
CA GLY A 696 -23.62 -26.51 9.43
C GLY A 696 -23.23 -27.89 9.96
N LEU A 697 -21.97 -28.05 10.37
CA LEU A 697 -21.45 -29.30 10.90
C LEU A 697 -22.09 -29.68 12.24
N VAL A 698 -22.23 -28.73 13.16
CA VAL A 698 -22.92 -28.96 14.45
C VAL A 698 -24.38 -29.27 14.23
N SER A 699 -25.07 -28.60 13.30
CA SER A 699 -26.46 -28.90 12.95
C SER A 699 -26.62 -30.36 12.52
N PHE A 700 -25.68 -30.86 11.71
CA PHE A 700 -25.65 -32.26 11.28
C PHE A 700 -25.36 -33.22 12.45
N MET A 701 -24.34 -32.93 13.26
CA MET A 701 -23.98 -33.72 14.45
C MET A 701 -25.13 -33.79 15.46
N ALA A 702 -25.86 -32.70 15.65
CA ALA A 702 -27.03 -32.66 16.55
C ALA A 702 -28.11 -33.63 16.07
N VAL A 703 -28.39 -33.67 14.78
CA VAL A 703 -29.34 -34.61 14.19
C VAL A 703 -28.86 -36.05 14.38
N GLN A 704 -27.57 -36.33 14.12
CA GLN A 704 -26.99 -37.66 14.24
C GLN A 704 -27.00 -38.18 15.70
N LYS A 705 -26.74 -37.28 16.67
CA LYS A 705 -26.66 -37.61 18.10
C LYS A 705 -28.01 -37.43 18.83
N THR A 706 -29.12 -37.19 18.13
CA THR A 706 -30.44 -36.92 18.76
C THR A 706 -30.84 -38.02 19.72
N LYS A 707 -30.65 -39.30 19.42
CA LYS A 707 -30.93 -40.43 20.30
C LYS A 707 -30.02 -40.45 21.55
N GLU A 708 -28.68 -40.19 21.36
CA GLU A 708 -27.73 -40.12 22.49
C GLU A 708 -28.10 -38.96 23.44
N VAL A 709 -28.39 -37.77 22.87
CA VAL A 709 -28.84 -36.58 23.62
C VAL A 709 -30.13 -36.87 24.36
N GLY A 710 -31.12 -37.55 23.71
CA GLY A 710 -32.39 -37.93 24.30
C GLY A 710 -32.22 -38.85 25.48
N ILE A 711 -31.40 -39.93 25.37
CA ILE A 711 -31.08 -40.86 26.42
C ILE A 711 -30.40 -40.13 27.61
N ARG A 712 -29.39 -39.34 27.35
CA ARG A 712 -28.69 -38.61 28.41
C ARG A 712 -29.60 -37.62 29.13
N LYS A 713 -30.54 -36.97 28.42
CA LYS A 713 -31.50 -36.05 29.02
C LYS A 713 -32.48 -36.78 29.92
N VAL A 714 -32.97 -37.95 29.51
CA VAL A 714 -33.80 -38.79 30.35
C VAL A 714 -33.07 -39.25 31.65
N LEU A 715 -31.74 -39.48 31.51
CA LEU A 715 -30.85 -39.80 32.62
C LEU A 715 -30.41 -38.59 33.47
N GLY A 716 -30.99 -37.38 33.22
CA GLY A 716 -30.77 -36.18 34.04
C GLY A 716 -29.60 -35.28 33.59
N ALA A 717 -29.04 -35.44 32.37
CA ALA A 717 -27.98 -34.59 31.90
C ALA A 717 -28.46 -33.14 31.76
N SER A 718 -27.68 -32.18 32.30
CA SER A 718 -27.94 -30.74 32.16
C SER A 718 -27.69 -30.26 30.73
N VAL A 719 -28.31 -29.12 30.34
CA VAL A 719 -28.08 -28.47 29.05
C VAL A 719 -26.59 -28.13 28.88
N SER A 720 -25.93 -27.65 29.93
CA SER A 720 -24.49 -27.35 29.93
C SER A 720 -23.62 -28.57 29.64
N SER A 721 -23.94 -29.75 30.14
CA SER A 721 -23.22 -30.99 29.85
C SER A 721 -23.34 -31.39 28.39
N ILE A 722 -24.50 -31.19 27.76
CA ILE A 722 -24.74 -31.46 26.35
C ILE A 722 -23.96 -30.47 25.48
N VAL A 723 -24.00 -29.15 25.83
CA VAL A 723 -23.23 -28.12 25.15
C VAL A 723 -21.73 -28.41 25.22
N TYR A 724 -21.23 -28.78 26.42
CA TYR A 724 -19.82 -29.16 26.60
C TYR A 724 -19.41 -30.34 25.72
N MET A 725 -20.26 -31.37 25.63
CA MET A 725 -19.99 -32.54 24.78
C MET A 725 -19.78 -32.18 23.32
N PHE A 726 -20.58 -31.24 22.75
CA PHE A 726 -20.41 -30.79 21.39
C PHE A 726 -19.19 -29.87 21.25
N SER A 727 -18.96 -28.97 22.22
CA SER A 727 -17.86 -27.98 22.16
C SER A 727 -16.49 -28.62 22.36
N LYS A 728 -16.35 -29.70 23.18
CA LYS A 728 -15.07 -30.36 23.48
C LYS A 728 -14.33 -30.82 22.20
N GLU A 729 -15.04 -31.41 21.24
CA GLU A 729 -14.41 -31.91 20.00
C GLU A 729 -13.80 -30.76 19.18
N PHE A 730 -14.51 -29.65 19.05
CA PHE A 730 -14.02 -28.46 18.33
C PHE A 730 -12.90 -27.74 19.07
N THR A 731 -12.97 -27.67 20.40
CA THR A 731 -11.90 -27.09 21.24
C THR A 731 -10.58 -27.80 20.98
N VAL A 732 -10.56 -29.13 20.97
CA VAL A 732 -9.34 -29.90 20.68
C VAL A 732 -8.82 -29.62 19.28
N LEU A 733 -9.68 -29.56 18.26
CA LEU A 733 -9.28 -29.29 16.89
C LEU A 733 -8.72 -27.84 16.74
N ILE A 734 -9.30 -26.85 17.43
CA ILE A 734 -8.84 -25.46 17.43
C ILE A 734 -7.48 -25.34 18.10
N VAL A 735 -7.27 -26.03 19.21
CA VAL A 735 -5.97 -26.07 19.91
C VAL A 735 -4.91 -26.73 19.01
N ILE A 736 -5.22 -27.85 18.34
CA ILE A 736 -4.29 -28.46 17.38
C ILE A 736 -3.98 -27.50 16.23
N SER A 737 -4.99 -26.79 15.71
CA SER A 737 -4.83 -25.79 14.64
C SER A 737 -3.91 -24.66 15.08
N PHE A 738 -3.97 -24.27 16.36
CA PHE A 738 -3.11 -23.24 16.93
C PHE A 738 -1.63 -23.61 16.86
N PHE A 739 -1.27 -24.85 17.18
CA PHE A 739 0.13 -25.30 17.07
C PHE A 739 0.66 -25.32 15.63
N ILE A 740 -0.21 -25.35 14.63
CA ILE A 740 0.16 -25.19 13.21
C ILE A 740 0.22 -23.71 12.83
N ALA A 741 -0.79 -22.93 13.26
CA ALA A 741 -0.91 -21.52 12.92
C ALA A 741 0.17 -20.64 13.59
N PHE A 742 0.51 -20.95 14.84
CA PHE A 742 1.44 -20.15 15.64
C PHE A 742 2.83 -19.99 14.99
N PRO A 743 3.58 -21.08 14.64
CA PRO A 743 4.92 -20.92 14.06
C PRO A 743 4.88 -20.22 12.70
N ALA A 744 3.88 -20.50 11.88
CA ALA A 744 3.72 -19.85 10.59
C ALA A 744 3.42 -18.34 10.76
N ALA A 745 2.45 -17.99 11.60
CA ALA A 745 2.11 -16.60 11.85
C ALA A 745 3.27 -15.84 12.51
N TRP A 746 4.00 -16.46 13.43
CA TRP A 746 5.19 -15.85 14.04
C TRP A 746 6.27 -15.55 13.00
N TYR A 747 6.57 -16.49 12.11
CA TYR A 747 7.56 -16.31 11.05
C TYR A 747 7.18 -15.16 10.10
N PHE A 748 5.96 -15.17 9.56
CA PHE A 748 5.50 -14.15 8.63
C PHE A 748 5.38 -12.76 9.29
N MET A 749 4.88 -12.70 10.52
CA MET A 749 4.73 -11.42 11.22
C MET A 749 6.08 -10.85 11.68
N THR A 750 7.02 -11.70 12.07
CA THR A 750 8.40 -11.24 12.36
C THR A 750 9.04 -10.67 11.10
N ALA A 751 8.92 -11.35 9.96
CA ALA A 751 9.46 -10.86 8.70
C ALA A 751 8.84 -9.51 8.31
N TRP A 752 7.52 -9.37 8.43
CA TRP A 752 6.83 -8.11 8.13
C TRP A 752 7.20 -6.97 9.10
N LEU A 753 7.29 -7.25 10.40
CA LEU A 753 7.68 -6.25 11.40
C LEU A 753 9.15 -5.79 11.22
N ASN A 754 10.01 -6.61 10.61
CA ASN A 754 11.40 -6.23 10.34
C ASN A 754 11.52 -5.09 9.30
N ASP A 755 10.47 -4.81 8.52
CA ASP A 755 10.41 -3.65 7.63
C ASP A 755 10.25 -2.32 8.40
N PHE A 756 9.97 -2.37 9.72
CA PHE A 756 9.83 -1.20 10.59
C PHE A 756 11.01 -1.15 11.56
N HIS A 757 11.69 -0.01 11.60
CA HIS A 757 12.73 0.22 12.63
C HIS A 757 12.07 0.31 14.02
N TYR A 758 11.00 1.11 14.13
CA TYR A 758 10.18 1.24 15.34
C TYR A 758 8.99 0.30 15.27
N ARG A 759 9.03 -0.79 16.02
CA ARG A 759 8.04 -1.87 15.96
C ARG A 759 7.64 -2.38 17.32
N ILE A 760 6.41 -2.92 17.38
CA ILE A 760 5.95 -3.67 18.55
C ILE A 760 6.75 -4.97 18.70
N GLN A 761 6.91 -5.43 19.94
CA GLN A 761 7.46 -6.75 20.19
C GLN A 761 6.35 -7.79 20.12
N LEU A 762 6.57 -8.89 19.39
CA LEU A 762 5.65 -10.00 19.34
C LEU A 762 5.61 -10.71 20.70
N SER A 763 4.60 -10.37 21.50
CA SER A 763 4.36 -11.01 22.79
C SER A 763 3.44 -12.22 22.65
N ALA A 764 3.48 -13.14 23.62
CA ALA A 764 2.56 -14.28 23.70
C ALA A 764 1.08 -13.84 23.76
N GLY A 765 0.81 -12.62 24.22
CA GLY A 765 -0.54 -12.07 24.30
C GLY A 765 -1.28 -12.02 22.96
N PHE A 766 -0.59 -11.70 21.84
CA PHE A 766 -1.19 -11.68 20.51
C PHE A 766 -1.70 -13.06 20.07
N PHE A 767 -0.91 -14.09 20.35
CA PHE A 767 -1.22 -15.48 19.98
C PHE A 767 -2.30 -16.07 20.87
N ILE A 768 -2.20 -15.87 22.19
CA ILE A 768 -3.22 -16.30 23.15
C ILE A 768 -4.54 -15.59 22.88
N GLY A 769 -4.52 -14.29 22.60
CA GLY A 769 -5.69 -13.51 22.24
C GLY A 769 -6.39 -14.07 20.99
N ALA A 770 -5.64 -14.39 19.93
CA ALA A 770 -6.20 -15.02 18.73
C ALA A 770 -6.80 -16.41 19.00
N LEU A 771 -6.15 -17.22 19.84
CA LEU A 771 -6.69 -18.52 20.28
C LEU A 771 -8.01 -18.34 21.04
N LEU A 772 -8.06 -17.41 22.02
CA LEU A 772 -9.26 -17.14 22.80
C LEU A 772 -10.41 -16.60 21.94
N ILE A 773 -10.13 -15.71 21.01
CA ILE A 773 -11.11 -15.20 20.02
C ILE A 773 -11.65 -16.37 19.21
N SER A 774 -10.79 -17.25 18.68
CA SER A 774 -11.20 -18.41 17.88
C SER A 774 -12.05 -19.39 18.67
N LEU A 775 -11.69 -19.66 19.92
CA LEU A 775 -12.47 -20.51 20.84
C LEU A 775 -13.82 -19.87 21.18
N GLY A 776 -13.86 -18.59 21.51
CA GLY A 776 -15.08 -17.86 21.83
C GLY A 776 -16.07 -17.87 20.65
N ILE A 777 -15.60 -17.57 19.46
CA ILE A 777 -16.41 -17.59 18.23
C ILE A 777 -16.94 -19.00 17.95
N ALA A 778 -16.09 -20.01 18.07
CA ALA A 778 -16.49 -21.40 17.86
C ALA A 778 -17.53 -21.84 18.89
N TRP A 779 -17.34 -21.51 20.16
CA TRP A 779 -18.30 -21.85 21.23
C TRP A 779 -19.64 -21.14 21.03
N LEU A 780 -19.66 -19.88 20.64
CA LEU A 780 -20.89 -19.16 20.33
C LEU A 780 -21.64 -19.81 19.16
N SER A 781 -20.92 -20.20 18.10
CA SER A 781 -21.50 -20.86 16.92
C SER A 781 -22.07 -22.24 17.26
N VAL A 782 -21.41 -23.01 18.15
CA VAL A 782 -21.81 -24.34 18.57
C VAL A 782 -22.95 -24.27 19.60
N ALA A 783 -22.87 -23.33 20.55
CA ALA A 783 -23.82 -23.24 21.68
C ALA A 783 -25.26 -23.04 21.19
N TYR A 784 -25.48 -22.18 20.19
CA TYR A 784 -26.81 -21.93 19.66
C TYR A 784 -27.53 -23.21 19.23
N LYS A 785 -26.86 -24.08 18.46
CA LYS A 785 -27.43 -25.36 17.98
C LYS A 785 -27.44 -26.45 19.03
N ALA A 786 -26.42 -26.49 19.87
CA ALA A 786 -26.35 -27.45 20.96
C ALA A 786 -27.47 -27.22 22.01
N ILE A 787 -27.76 -25.96 22.36
CA ILE A 787 -28.88 -25.56 23.22
C ILE A 787 -30.20 -25.94 22.55
N ALA A 788 -30.41 -25.62 21.28
CA ALA A 788 -31.64 -25.99 20.58
C ALA A 788 -31.88 -27.52 20.56
N ALA A 789 -30.80 -28.32 20.37
CA ALA A 789 -30.89 -29.79 20.49
C ALA A 789 -31.15 -30.25 21.91
N ALA A 790 -30.54 -29.61 22.94
CA ALA A 790 -30.71 -29.96 24.33
C ALA A 790 -32.11 -29.60 24.86
N VAL A 791 -32.75 -28.55 24.35
CA VAL A 791 -34.12 -28.14 24.78
C VAL A 791 -35.20 -28.95 24.05
N SER A 792 -34.87 -29.65 22.94
CA SER A 792 -35.82 -30.49 22.21
C SER A 792 -36.48 -31.58 23.10
N ASN A 793 -37.78 -31.88 22.82
CA ASN A 793 -38.53 -32.86 23.60
C ASN A 793 -37.94 -34.28 23.44
N PRO A 794 -37.46 -34.92 24.53
CA PRO A 794 -36.84 -36.24 24.49
C PRO A 794 -37.76 -37.36 23.98
N VAL A 795 -39.09 -37.23 24.19
CA VAL A 795 -40.06 -38.20 23.72
C VAL A 795 -40.12 -38.22 22.19
N LYS A 796 -40.05 -37.07 21.55
CA LYS A 796 -39.97 -36.97 20.08
C LYS A 796 -38.63 -37.54 19.56
N ALA A 797 -37.53 -37.35 20.32
CA ALA A 797 -36.20 -37.79 19.93
C ALA A 797 -36.05 -39.34 19.95
N LEU A 798 -36.81 -40.02 20.83
CA LEU A 798 -36.81 -41.48 20.97
C LEU A 798 -37.86 -42.19 20.04
N ARG A 799 -38.85 -41.45 19.56
CA ARG A 799 -39.95 -41.99 18.72
C ARG A 799 -39.67 -41.96 17.23
N THR A 800 -38.61 -41.36 16.76
CA THR A 800 -38.23 -41.34 15.33
C THR A 800 -37.57 -42.69 14.98
N GLU A 801 -38.32 -43.63 14.45
CA GLU A 801 -37.83 -44.77 13.70
C GLU A 801 -37.48 -44.40 12.27
#